data_61dc857c89d8ae2e752c37a381d6b172
#
_entry.id   61dc857c89d8ae2e752c37a381d6b172
#
_cell.length_a   1.000
_cell.length_b   1.000
_cell.length_c   1.000
_cell.angle_alpha   90.00
_cell.angle_beta   90.00
_cell.angle_gamma   90.00
#
_symmetry.space_group_name_H-M   'P 1'
#
loop_
_entity.id
_entity.type
_entity.pdbx_description
1 polymer ?
#
loop_
_entity_poly.entity_id
_entity_poly.type
_entity_poly.pdbx_seq_one_letter_code
_entity_poly.pdbx_strand_id
1 'polypeptide(L)'
;MLGLKLRDEFKGKRLRGTSIELSNETKTGATQVPAQEFLSITYPTRDLLKAIEAVGPDQGRPVAVIGERGLGKSHLLATIYHALTEPASTGAWLNSWGQVLQEPRLAQLRLRSGMLVIGESLHRQRYKFLWDLLFERHPHGNYVRGKWEGMGAAKTDVPSDELVLELLRKKPVVLLLDEFQTWFDGLTNTKQYPWKTWAFNFIQILSEIAKEHPDLLVLVVSVRNGGSDAYQQIHRVNPVPIDFKAGGSAERMQQDRRRMLLHRLFENRLQIPPGDIEKAISKHVTESFRLLEVPPSEHDRKRRDFLESWPFSPNLLQLLEDQVLIATDAQETRDLIRILANLYKSCGDTAPILTAADFRLDDDAAGIGALLDSVMNEHHRTLREKAQRNVLSVTEAVPRHAQELPHLQEIVGALWLRSIAVGNLAGAEPATLQADITRARSVDDNGFQAELATIVDNSFNIHRDAQRLVFREDENPQAKLMASARNDRLFADGSDRVQLAKEIRYVIGGADGVSGKFRVIALPPTWMTDPWTPIDEAERPDNWDERLPVLVLPEEPDRTHERLGKWIKDHLQKRRNTVRFVIPQHDTTNVFRDRDLLILARAEMKALEWGAQNPEFGKLQKKFQGELRDLLKQRYDRFAILHAWSFGDPTQSRFHIERIGVQGSKVPERIEEVISSDLFVPEDFRDLVLAAAEDSAPLGKFLRELQEPRPGGKDCVPWLGETLMKEQILKFCAQGLIAINIRGMEYLQAGAGEDEASAWKRLRPKLSYTGRQLDEIFLLKSSAVPATGGSSATQPRPPMPTPSGGGLFGSGGSTTGPSPVGGTSNSTTQGGMSEAPAPTSPSGGIFTPPVSGARVSLSNPATSALNLIGKLESWGVGPATKIAEVTIKVPAASGAQLRELLKKLPDGMTFELSLEKEGDQ
;
A
#
# COMPACT_ATOMS: atom_id res chain seq x y z
N MET A 1 -16.40 -23.88 -22.19
CA MET A 1 -15.01 -24.16 -22.68
C MET A 1 -14.95 -25.43 -23.54
N LEU A 2 -15.27 -25.37 -24.84
CA LEU A 2 -15.11 -26.46 -25.82
C LEU A 2 -15.54 -27.89 -25.38
N GLY A 3 -16.50 -28.01 -24.46
CA GLY A 3 -16.94 -29.29 -23.91
C GLY A 3 -15.89 -30.03 -23.04
N LEU A 4 -14.89 -29.34 -22.51
CA LEU A 4 -13.89 -29.92 -21.61
C LEU A 4 -14.55 -30.45 -20.33
N LYS A 5 -14.25 -31.69 -19.96
CA LYS A 5 -14.88 -32.38 -18.82
C LYS A 5 -13.90 -32.60 -17.70
N LEU A 6 -14.21 -32.03 -16.53
CA LEU A 6 -13.46 -32.32 -15.28
C LEU A 6 -13.77 -33.77 -14.85
N ARG A 7 -12.77 -34.50 -14.34
CA ARG A 7 -12.96 -35.87 -13.83
C ARG A 7 -13.89 -35.87 -12.62
N ASP A 8 -14.65 -36.95 -12.44
CA ASP A 8 -15.66 -37.08 -11.39
C ASP A 8 -15.12 -36.93 -9.98
N GLU A 9 -13.89 -37.35 -9.73
CA GLU A 9 -13.18 -37.20 -8.44
C GLU A 9 -12.99 -35.74 -8.01
N PHE A 10 -13.01 -34.78 -8.93
CA PHE A 10 -12.90 -33.36 -8.69
C PHE A 10 -14.23 -32.59 -8.72
N LYS A 11 -15.36 -33.24 -9.08
CA LYS A 11 -16.68 -32.59 -9.16
C LYS A 11 -17.31 -32.35 -7.77
N GLY A 12 -16.98 -33.17 -6.76
CA GLY A 12 -17.54 -33.09 -5.42
C GLY A 12 -17.06 -31.86 -4.61
N LYS A 13 -17.76 -31.52 -3.51
CA LYS A 13 -17.32 -30.49 -2.58
C LYS A 13 -15.98 -30.83 -1.89
N ARG A 14 -15.75 -32.10 -1.63
CA ARG A 14 -14.46 -32.61 -1.14
C ARG A 14 -13.76 -33.31 -2.29
N LEU A 15 -12.61 -32.80 -2.67
CA LEU A 15 -11.81 -33.41 -3.72
C LEU A 15 -11.22 -34.73 -3.21
N ARG A 16 -11.50 -35.80 -3.93
CA ARG A 16 -10.94 -37.14 -3.67
C ARG A 16 -9.79 -37.38 -4.64
N GLY A 17 -8.88 -38.27 -4.31
CA GLY A 17 -7.84 -38.70 -5.27
C GLY A 17 -6.68 -37.74 -5.49
N THR A 18 -6.54 -36.66 -4.74
CA THR A 18 -5.38 -35.78 -4.84
C THR A 18 -4.09 -36.40 -4.29
N SER A 19 -4.21 -37.44 -3.46
CA SER A 19 -3.08 -38.17 -2.86
C SER A 19 -3.16 -39.65 -3.26
N ILE A 20 -2.05 -40.16 -3.77
CA ILE A 20 -1.87 -41.57 -4.09
C ILE A 20 -0.91 -42.16 -3.08
N GLU A 21 -1.38 -43.15 -2.33
CA GLU A 21 -0.57 -43.96 -1.42
C GLU A 21 -0.41 -45.36 -2.02
N LEU A 22 0.80 -45.94 -1.91
CA LEU A 22 1.10 -47.26 -2.43
C LEU A 22 0.53 -48.39 -1.56
N SER A 23 0.26 -48.16 -0.28
CA SER A 23 -0.06 -49.16 0.73
C SER A 23 -1.16 -50.14 0.32
N ASN A 24 -0.94 -51.43 0.54
CA ASN A 24 -1.86 -52.51 0.26
C ASN A 24 -3.00 -52.72 1.29
N GLU A 25 -3.01 -52.02 2.42
CA GLU A 25 -3.91 -52.29 3.55
C GLU A 25 -5.10 -51.41 3.68
N THR A 26 -5.09 -50.28 2.99
CA THR A 26 -6.23 -49.35 2.98
C THR A 26 -7.02 -49.57 1.70
N LYS A 27 -8.34 -49.61 1.80
CA LYS A 27 -9.25 -49.64 0.64
C LYS A 27 -9.04 -48.44 -0.33
N THR A 28 -8.11 -47.55 0.00
CA THR A 28 -7.77 -46.34 -0.76
C THR A 28 -6.36 -46.40 -1.37
N GLY A 29 -5.59 -47.49 -1.10
CA GLY A 29 -4.24 -47.65 -1.66
C GLY A 29 -4.28 -47.86 -3.17
N ALA A 30 -3.30 -47.30 -3.90
CA ALA A 30 -3.23 -47.41 -5.34
C ALA A 30 -3.15 -48.87 -5.86
N THR A 31 -2.57 -49.75 -5.05
CA THR A 31 -2.48 -51.21 -5.33
C THR A 31 -3.81 -51.93 -5.20
N GLN A 32 -4.85 -51.33 -4.63
CA GLN A 32 -6.21 -51.87 -4.53
C GLN A 32 -7.14 -51.39 -5.65
N VAL A 33 -6.72 -50.40 -6.42
CA VAL A 33 -7.48 -49.89 -7.59
C VAL A 33 -7.16 -50.78 -8.78
N PRO A 34 -8.18 -51.18 -9.64
CA PRO A 34 -7.90 -51.89 -10.87
C PRO A 34 -6.91 -51.14 -11.77
N ALA A 35 -5.96 -51.85 -12.41
CA ALA A 35 -4.95 -51.23 -13.24
C ALA A 35 -5.52 -50.34 -14.34
N GLN A 36 -6.63 -50.75 -14.97
CA GLN A 36 -7.28 -49.98 -16.04
C GLN A 36 -7.77 -48.62 -15.51
N GLU A 37 -8.35 -48.58 -14.31
CA GLU A 37 -8.84 -47.36 -13.69
C GLU A 37 -7.66 -46.46 -13.29
N PHE A 38 -6.63 -47.01 -12.61
CA PHE A 38 -5.44 -46.30 -12.22
C PHE A 38 -4.68 -45.71 -13.42
N LEU A 39 -4.47 -46.50 -14.46
CA LEU A 39 -3.76 -46.10 -15.69
C LEU A 39 -4.56 -45.04 -16.49
N SER A 40 -5.89 -45.01 -16.37
CA SER A 40 -6.72 -43.98 -17.03
C SER A 40 -6.40 -42.56 -16.59
N ILE A 41 -5.91 -42.38 -15.34
CA ILE A 41 -5.52 -41.10 -14.75
C ILE A 41 -4.01 -40.84 -14.81
N THR A 42 -3.26 -41.80 -15.40
CA THR A 42 -1.80 -41.75 -15.45
C THR A 42 -1.34 -41.24 -16.82
N TYR A 43 -0.52 -40.18 -16.80
CA TYR A 43 0.17 -39.65 -17.98
C TYR A 43 1.57 -40.29 -18.11
N PRO A 44 2.00 -40.78 -19.25
CA PRO A 44 3.31 -41.41 -19.43
C PRO A 44 4.45 -40.35 -19.50
N THR A 45 4.82 -39.81 -18.37
CA THR A 45 5.99 -38.93 -18.29
C THR A 45 7.26 -39.71 -18.63
N ARG A 46 8.32 -39.01 -19.02
CA ARG A 46 9.61 -39.63 -19.34
C ARG A 46 10.20 -40.40 -18.16
N ASP A 47 10.09 -39.84 -16.95
CA ASP A 47 10.57 -40.49 -15.74
C ASP A 47 9.79 -41.78 -15.44
N LEU A 48 8.49 -41.76 -15.67
CA LEU A 48 7.64 -42.96 -15.53
C LEU A 48 7.97 -44.02 -16.57
N LEU A 49 8.17 -43.64 -17.83
CA LEU A 49 8.57 -44.60 -18.90
C LEU A 49 9.96 -45.15 -18.63
N LYS A 50 10.93 -44.34 -18.23
CA LYS A 50 12.27 -44.78 -17.81
C LYS A 50 12.21 -45.76 -16.64
N ALA A 51 11.31 -45.51 -15.67
CA ALA A 51 11.09 -46.38 -14.54
C ALA A 51 10.51 -47.74 -14.93
N ILE A 52 9.52 -47.76 -15.86
CA ILE A 52 8.99 -49.00 -16.39
C ILE A 52 10.07 -49.79 -17.15
N GLU A 53 10.88 -49.10 -17.95
CA GLU A 53 12.02 -49.74 -18.67
C GLU A 53 13.06 -50.29 -17.69
N ALA A 54 13.37 -49.54 -16.63
CA ALA A 54 14.35 -49.94 -15.63
C ALA A 54 13.95 -51.18 -14.81
N VAL A 55 12.70 -51.51 -14.71
CA VAL A 55 12.21 -52.76 -14.09
C VAL A 55 11.91 -53.90 -15.12
N GLY A 56 12.19 -53.62 -16.38
CA GLY A 56 11.98 -54.59 -17.46
C GLY A 56 12.84 -55.86 -17.36
N PRO A 57 12.58 -56.90 -18.14
CA PRO A 57 13.24 -58.19 -18.06
C PRO A 57 14.74 -58.12 -18.39
N ASP A 58 15.16 -57.14 -19.17
CA ASP A 58 16.54 -56.98 -19.62
C ASP A 58 17.43 -56.11 -18.67
N GLN A 59 16.86 -55.68 -17.54
CA GLN A 59 17.55 -54.82 -16.56
C GLN A 59 17.90 -55.54 -15.29
N GLY A 60 19.10 -55.28 -14.77
CA GLY A 60 19.70 -56.00 -13.64
C GLY A 60 20.22 -55.06 -12.54
N ARG A 61 19.67 -53.89 -12.37
CA ARG A 61 20.11 -52.96 -11.32
C ARG A 61 18.96 -52.50 -10.46
N PRO A 62 19.17 -52.25 -9.15
CA PRO A 62 18.18 -51.59 -8.32
C PRO A 62 17.79 -50.24 -8.93
N VAL A 63 16.55 -49.79 -8.67
CA VAL A 63 16.02 -48.53 -9.13
C VAL A 63 15.83 -47.60 -7.94
N ALA A 64 16.37 -46.41 -8.02
CA ALA A 64 16.22 -45.38 -6.99
C ALA A 64 15.40 -44.20 -7.56
N VAL A 65 14.21 -43.97 -7.01
CA VAL A 65 13.33 -42.87 -7.35
C VAL A 65 13.62 -41.71 -6.42
N ILE A 66 14.20 -40.61 -6.96
CA ILE A 66 14.69 -39.47 -6.21
C ILE A 66 13.83 -38.27 -6.45
N GLY A 67 13.33 -37.60 -5.40
CA GLY A 67 12.54 -36.39 -5.52
C GLY A 67 11.89 -35.96 -4.20
N GLU A 68 11.67 -34.66 -4.05
CA GLU A 68 10.99 -34.06 -2.91
C GLU A 68 9.54 -34.61 -2.74
N ARG A 69 8.91 -34.25 -1.62
CA ARG A 69 7.50 -34.60 -1.39
C ARG A 69 6.61 -33.95 -2.45
N GLY A 70 5.57 -34.66 -2.88
CA GLY A 70 4.56 -34.12 -3.82
C GLY A 70 4.91 -34.24 -5.29
N LEU A 71 6.14 -34.65 -5.69
CA LEU A 71 6.55 -34.79 -7.09
C LEU A 71 6.01 -36.03 -7.83
N GLY A 72 5.24 -36.89 -7.16
CA GLY A 72 4.61 -38.04 -7.82
C GLY A 72 5.34 -39.38 -7.66
N LYS A 73 6.32 -39.52 -6.74
CA LYS A 73 7.05 -40.78 -6.50
C LYS A 73 6.12 -41.97 -6.23
N SER A 74 5.13 -41.80 -5.33
CA SER A 74 4.16 -42.86 -5.02
C SER A 74 3.29 -43.24 -6.22
N HIS A 75 2.96 -42.26 -7.09
CA HIS A 75 2.26 -42.53 -8.34
C HIS A 75 3.09 -43.36 -9.30
N LEU A 76 4.38 -43.03 -9.44
CA LEU A 76 5.32 -43.77 -10.27
C LEU A 76 5.49 -45.20 -9.76
N LEU A 77 5.67 -45.40 -8.44
CA LEU A 77 5.75 -46.75 -7.83
C LEU A 77 4.45 -47.55 -8.04
N ALA A 78 3.28 -46.92 -7.91
CA ALA A 78 2.00 -47.54 -8.19
C ALA A 78 1.87 -47.95 -9.67
N THR A 79 2.38 -47.12 -10.58
CA THR A 79 2.39 -47.49 -12.01
C THR A 79 3.28 -48.68 -12.27
N ILE A 80 4.48 -48.78 -11.66
CA ILE A 80 5.35 -49.97 -11.71
C ILE A 80 4.62 -51.18 -11.15
N TYR A 81 3.94 -51.03 -10.03
CA TYR A 81 3.13 -52.12 -9.43
C TYR A 81 2.15 -52.68 -10.44
N HIS A 82 1.33 -51.84 -11.09
CA HIS A 82 0.37 -52.25 -12.09
C HIS A 82 1.01 -52.82 -13.36
N ALA A 83 2.16 -52.25 -13.78
CA ALA A 83 2.92 -52.78 -14.94
C ALA A 83 3.42 -54.22 -14.73
N LEU A 84 3.71 -54.59 -13.48
CA LEU A 84 4.22 -55.90 -13.12
C LEU A 84 3.10 -56.89 -12.75
N THR A 85 2.01 -56.41 -12.15
CA THR A 85 0.90 -57.26 -11.73
C THR A 85 -0.08 -57.53 -12.87
N GLU A 86 -0.33 -56.51 -13.73
CA GLU A 86 -1.27 -56.55 -14.85
C GLU A 86 -0.60 -56.07 -16.15
N PRO A 87 0.41 -56.83 -16.67
CA PRO A 87 1.15 -56.43 -17.86
C PRO A 87 0.30 -56.27 -19.13
N ALA A 88 -0.79 -57.01 -19.23
CA ALA A 88 -1.69 -56.89 -20.36
C ALA A 88 -2.41 -55.51 -20.40
N SER A 89 -2.95 -55.09 -19.25
CA SER A 89 -3.62 -53.77 -19.11
C SER A 89 -2.60 -52.62 -19.34
N THR A 90 -1.39 -52.75 -18.80
CA THR A 90 -0.33 -51.76 -18.99
C THR A 90 0.16 -51.73 -20.44
N GLY A 91 0.31 -52.88 -21.10
CA GLY A 91 0.67 -52.95 -22.51
C GLY A 91 -0.35 -52.30 -23.42
N ALA A 92 -1.65 -52.47 -23.16
CA ALA A 92 -2.72 -51.78 -23.86
C ALA A 92 -2.67 -50.24 -23.66
N TRP A 93 -2.40 -49.81 -22.44
CA TRP A 93 -2.23 -48.40 -22.08
C TRP A 93 -1.00 -47.79 -22.80
N LEU A 94 0.18 -48.44 -22.78
CA LEU A 94 1.36 -48.01 -23.50
C LEU A 94 1.13 -47.92 -25.01
N ASN A 95 0.42 -48.89 -25.61
CA ASN A 95 0.10 -48.90 -27.03
C ASN A 95 -0.83 -47.71 -27.41
N SER A 96 -1.85 -47.46 -26.59
CA SER A 96 -2.74 -46.30 -26.76
C SER A 96 -1.97 -44.97 -26.71
N TRP A 97 -1.08 -44.82 -25.73
CA TRP A 97 -0.25 -43.62 -25.62
C TRP A 97 0.79 -43.52 -26.74
N GLY A 98 1.35 -44.64 -27.22
CA GLY A 98 2.22 -44.68 -28.37
C GLY A 98 1.57 -44.07 -29.62
N GLN A 99 0.27 -44.28 -29.78
CA GLN A 99 -0.53 -43.70 -30.89
C GLN A 99 -0.75 -42.18 -30.62
N VAL A 100 -1.18 -41.80 -29.40
CA VAL A 100 -1.48 -40.42 -29.04
C VAL A 100 -0.25 -39.49 -29.10
N LEU A 101 0.90 -39.98 -28.64
CA LEU A 101 2.16 -39.22 -28.59
C LEU A 101 2.98 -39.39 -29.87
N GLN A 102 2.53 -40.24 -30.82
CA GLN A 102 3.28 -40.61 -32.03
C GLN A 102 4.66 -41.19 -31.72
N GLU A 103 4.77 -41.93 -30.60
CA GLU A 103 6.00 -42.60 -30.15
C GLU A 103 5.84 -44.12 -30.18
N PRO A 104 6.10 -44.79 -31.34
CA PRO A 104 5.94 -46.23 -31.47
C PRO A 104 6.75 -47.06 -30.48
N ARG A 105 7.83 -46.52 -29.94
CA ARG A 105 8.69 -47.18 -28.94
C ARG A 105 7.95 -47.57 -27.67
N LEU A 106 6.90 -46.82 -27.28
CA LEU A 106 6.09 -47.12 -26.10
C LEU A 106 5.42 -48.51 -26.20
N ALA A 107 4.93 -48.87 -27.37
CA ALA A 107 4.34 -50.21 -27.63
C ALA A 107 5.39 -51.34 -27.60
N GLN A 108 6.68 -51.02 -27.68
CA GLN A 108 7.76 -51.98 -27.70
C GLN A 108 8.39 -52.26 -26.33
N LEU A 109 7.96 -51.51 -25.30
CA LEU A 109 8.50 -51.70 -23.92
C LEU A 109 8.14 -53.10 -23.42
N ARG A 110 9.15 -53.84 -23.03
CA ARG A 110 8.99 -55.24 -22.52
C ARG A 110 8.67 -55.19 -21.04
N LEU A 111 7.49 -55.71 -20.67
CA LEU A 111 7.07 -55.78 -19.27
C LEU A 111 7.44 -57.14 -18.67
N ARG A 112 7.97 -57.09 -17.44
CA ARG A 112 8.28 -58.30 -16.67
C ARG A 112 6.99 -58.89 -16.10
N SER A 113 6.90 -60.20 -16.02
CA SER A 113 5.76 -60.92 -15.45
C SER A 113 6.20 -62.11 -14.59
N GLY A 114 5.31 -62.65 -13.80
CA GLY A 114 5.52 -63.92 -13.07
C GLY A 114 6.22 -63.77 -11.70
N MET A 115 6.67 -62.60 -11.33
CA MET A 115 7.23 -62.31 -10.02
C MET A 115 6.15 -61.92 -8.98
N LEU A 116 6.43 -62.12 -7.71
CA LEU A 116 5.60 -61.64 -6.62
C LEU A 116 5.92 -60.13 -6.39
N VAL A 117 4.93 -59.28 -6.57
CA VAL A 117 5.12 -57.82 -6.35
C VAL A 117 4.69 -57.44 -4.92
N ILE A 118 5.64 -56.95 -4.15
CA ILE A 118 5.43 -56.47 -2.79
C ILE A 118 5.64 -54.94 -2.80
N GLY A 119 4.57 -54.19 -2.60
CA GLY A 119 4.61 -52.72 -2.50
C GLY A 119 4.25 -52.29 -1.08
N GLU A 120 5.06 -51.47 -0.46
CA GLU A 120 4.83 -51.00 0.93
C GLU A 120 5.24 -49.54 1.09
N SER A 121 4.40 -48.78 1.83
CA SER A 121 4.67 -47.37 2.24
C SER A 121 5.25 -47.38 3.65
N LEU A 122 6.57 -47.26 3.75
CA LEU A 122 7.33 -47.48 5.00
C LEU A 122 7.11 -46.35 6.05
N HIS A 123 6.65 -45.19 5.69
CA HIS A 123 6.43 -44.05 6.62
C HIS A 123 5.51 -44.38 7.80
N ARG A 124 4.66 -45.38 7.70
CA ARG A 124 3.74 -45.81 8.75
C ARG A 124 4.44 -46.60 9.84
N GLN A 125 5.77 -46.84 9.70
CA GLN A 125 6.63 -47.54 10.65
C GLN A 125 6.07 -48.88 11.14
N ARG A 126 5.30 -49.55 10.34
CA ARG A 126 4.76 -50.88 10.64
C ARG A 126 5.87 -51.92 10.82
N TYR A 127 6.90 -51.87 9.99
CA TYR A 127 8.02 -52.76 9.96
C TYR A 127 9.25 -52.06 10.55
N LYS A 128 9.83 -52.61 11.59
CA LYS A 128 11.17 -52.23 12.09
C LYS A 128 12.28 -52.87 11.28
N PHE A 129 11.99 -54.04 10.71
CA PHE A 129 12.92 -54.81 9.89
C PHE A 129 12.32 -55.07 8.53
N LEU A 130 13.08 -54.85 7.44
CA LEU A 130 12.61 -55.12 6.10
C LEU A 130 12.52 -56.63 5.82
N TRP A 131 13.25 -57.48 6.52
CA TRP A 131 13.08 -58.93 6.39
C TRP A 131 11.72 -59.38 6.94
N ASP A 132 11.15 -58.74 7.92
CA ASP A 132 9.79 -59.06 8.39
C ASP A 132 8.76 -58.79 7.28
N LEU A 133 8.89 -57.71 6.50
CA LEU A 133 8.08 -57.47 5.34
C LEU A 133 8.14 -58.62 4.32
N LEU A 134 9.39 -59.08 3.99
CA LEU A 134 9.58 -60.19 3.10
C LEU A 134 9.00 -61.49 3.66
N PHE A 135 9.25 -61.82 4.92
CA PHE A 135 8.79 -63.04 5.56
C PHE A 135 7.26 -63.09 5.70
N GLU A 136 6.61 -61.95 5.94
CA GLU A 136 5.15 -61.90 6.04
C GLU A 136 4.45 -61.97 4.67
N ARG A 137 5.01 -61.31 3.65
CA ARG A 137 4.37 -61.18 2.36
C ARG A 137 4.72 -62.27 1.37
N HIS A 138 5.83 -62.98 1.58
CA HIS A 138 6.25 -64.03 0.71
C HIS A 138 5.57 -65.35 1.08
N PRO A 139 5.00 -66.15 0.15
CA PRO A 139 4.28 -67.40 0.43
C PRO A 139 5.10 -68.43 1.23
N HIS A 140 6.41 -68.42 1.07
CA HIS A 140 7.33 -69.33 1.80
C HIS A 140 8.11 -68.59 2.91
N GLY A 141 7.70 -67.40 3.29
CA GLY A 141 8.46 -66.56 4.24
C GLY A 141 8.53 -67.15 5.63
N ASN A 142 7.45 -67.71 6.14
CA ASN A 142 7.40 -68.37 7.46
C ASN A 142 8.38 -69.57 7.55
N TYR A 143 8.54 -70.30 6.44
CA TYR A 143 9.47 -71.41 6.38
C TYR A 143 10.93 -70.91 6.56
N VAL A 144 11.31 -69.89 5.80
CA VAL A 144 12.70 -69.37 5.86
C VAL A 144 12.92 -68.61 7.17
N ARG A 145 11.92 -67.90 7.73
CA ARG A 145 11.97 -67.35 9.06
C ARG A 145 12.24 -68.40 10.13
N GLY A 146 11.49 -69.49 10.12
CA GLY A 146 11.71 -70.58 11.08
C GLY A 146 13.08 -71.23 10.98
N LYS A 147 13.62 -71.39 9.77
CA LYS A 147 14.98 -71.85 9.53
C LYS A 147 16.02 -70.89 10.11
N TRP A 148 15.89 -69.57 9.89
CA TRP A 148 16.77 -68.57 10.43
C TRP A 148 16.73 -68.49 11.95
N GLU A 149 15.54 -68.48 12.53
CA GLU A 149 15.34 -68.54 13.99
C GLU A 149 15.91 -69.79 14.62
N GLY A 150 15.84 -70.94 13.92
CA GLY A 150 16.35 -72.22 14.38
C GLY A 150 17.85 -72.43 14.24
N MET A 151 18.63 -71.50 13.72
CA MET A 151 20.10 -71.60 13.53
C MET A 151 20.93 -71.67 14.85
N GLY A 152 20.29 -71.39 15.97
CA GLY A 152 21.01 -71.48 17.30
C GLY A 152 22.21 -70.52 17.33
N ALA A 153 23.38 -70.97 17.67
CA ALA A 153 24.63 -70.20 17.77
C ALA A 153 25.10 -69.60 16.44
N ALA A 154 24.65 -70.19 15.30
CA ALA A 154 25.01 -69.71 13.95
C ALA A 154 24.06 -68.61 13.44
N LYS A 155 23.04 -68.24 14.20
CA LYS A 155 22.10 -67.21 13.83
C LYS A 155 22.80 -65.85 13.83
N THR A 156 22.74 -65.17 12.69
CA THR A 156 23.19 -63.79 12.54
C THR A 156 22.08 -62.82 12.90
N ASP A 157 22.43 -61.61 13.36
CA ASP A 157 21.45 -60.56 13.70
C ASP A 157 20.57 -60.15 12.51
N VAL A 158 21.10 -60.24 11.28
CA VAL A 158 20.44 -59.98 10.02
C VAL A 158 20.41 -61.26 9.21
N PRO A 159 19.29 -61.64 8.55
CA PRO A 159 19.27 -62.81 7.68
C PRO A 159 20.35 -62.73 6.61
N SER A 160 21.08 -63.82 6.37
CA SER A 160 22.14 -63.86 5.38
C SER A 160 21.58 -63.81 3.95
N ASP A 161 22.45 -63.45 3.00
CA ASP A 161 22.17 -63.45 1.58
C ASP A 161 21.68 -64.82 1.08
N GLU A 162 22.33 -65.93 1.56
CA GLU A 162 21.94 -67.30 1.22
C GLU A 162 20.48 -67.60 1.62
N LEU A 163 20.06 -67.17 2.83
CA LEU A 163 18.64 -67.34 3.26
C LEU A 163 17.68 -66.53 2.45
N VAL A 164 18.05 -65.31 2.09
CA VAL A 164 17.23 -64.47 1.19
C VAL A 164 17.15 -65.09 -0.18
N LEU A 165 18.26 -65.54 -0.75
CA LEU A 165 18.29 -66.24 -2.04
C LEU A 165 17.48 -67.53 -2.02
N GLU A 166 17.52 -68.33 -0.95
CA GLU A 166 16.68 -69.53 -0.79
C GLU A 166 15.18 -69.15 -0.86
N LEU A 167 14.79 -68.03 -0.23
CA LEU A 167 13.41 -67.52 -0.29
C LEU A 167 13.03 -67.14 -1.71
N LEU A 168 13.85 -66.31 -2.38
CA LEU A 168 13.61 -65.77 -3.69
C LEU A 168 13.62 -66.84 -4.80
N ARG A 169 14.42 -67.88 -4.67
CA ARG A 169 14.42 -69.05 -5.58
C ARG A 169 13.10 -69.82 -5.55
N LYS A 170 12.38 -69.81 -4.42
CA LYS A 170 11.02 -70.37 -4.35
C LYS A 170 10.00 -69.59 -5.10
N LYS A 171 10.08 -68.28 -5.05
CA LYS A 171 9.27 -67.35 -5.86
C LYS A 171 10.03 -66.04 -5.95
N PRO A 172 10.40 -65.57 -7.16
CA PRO A 172 11.05 -64.30 -7.38
C PRO A 172 10.16 -63.11 -6.93
N VAL A 173 10.80 -62.03 -6.42
CA VAL A 173 10.10 -60.87 -5.82
C VAL A 173 10.47 -59.58 -6.53
N VAL A 174 9.50 -58.68 -6.72
CA VAL A 174 9.70 -57.27 -6.93
C VAL A 174 9.35 -56.53 -5.64
N LEU A 175 10.27 -55.80 -5.09
CA LEU A 175 10.11 -55.06 -3.85
C LEU A 175 10.06 -53.57 -4.13
N LEU A 176 8.92 -52.94 -3.90
CA LEU A 176 8.66 -51.52 -4.12
C LEU A 176 8.53 -50.84 -2.74
N LEU A 177 9.51 -50.04 -2.35
CA LEU A 177 9.59 -49.39 -1.03
C LEU A 177 9.40 -47.90 -1.17
N ASP A 178 8.21 -47.42 -0.80
CA ASP A 178 7.89 -45.98 -0.78
C ASP A 178 8.26 -45.38 0.58
N GLU A 179 8.65 -44.09 0.55
CA GLU A 179 9.10 -43.31 1.72
C GLU A 179 10.26 -44.00 2.51
N PHE A 180 11.11 -44.71 1.76
CA PHE A 180 12.24 -45.44 2.32
C PHE A 180 13.18 -44.57 3.16
N GLN A 181 13.51 -43.37 2.69
CA GLN A 181 14.33 -42.43 3.43
C GLN A 181 13.69 -42.03 4.76
N THR A 182 12.39 -41.70 4.75
CA THR A 182 11.66 -41.32 5.96
C THR A 182 11.69 -42.40 7.03
N TRP A 183 11.52 -43.65 6.59
CA TRP A 183 11.63 -44.82 7.49
C TRP A 183 13.04 -44.99 8.02
N PHE A 184 14.07 -44.95 7.14
CA PHE A 184 15.46 -45.17 7.50
C PHE A 184 15.98 -44.08 8.47
N ASP A 185 15.66 -42.82 8.22
CA ASP A 185 16.08 -41.70 9.05
C ASP A 185 15.38 -41.71 10.42
N GLY A 186 14.19 -42.29 10.51
CA GLY A 186 13.47 -42.52 11.77
C GLY A 186 14.04 -43.66 12.67
N LEU A 187 14.96 -44.50 12.14
CA LEU A 187 15.58 -45.57 12.90
C LEU A 187 16.71 -45.00 13.77
N THR A 188 16.74 -45.42 15.04
CA THR A 188 17.79 -45.01 15.98
C THR A 188 18.49 -46.27 16.54
N ASN A 189 19.81 -46.22 16.59
CA ASN A 189 20.59 -47.27 17.25
C ASN A 189 20.50 -47.12 18.78
N THR A 190 20.20 -48.22 19.46
CA THR A 190 20.28 -48.31 20.92
C THR A 190 21.41 -49.24 21.30
N LYS A 191 21.84 -49.24 22.57
CA LYS A 191 22.87 -50.17 23.06
C LYS A 191 22.49 -51.66 22.87
N GLN A 192 21.20 -51.97 22.93
CA GLN A 192 20.66 -53.32 22.82
C GLN A 192 20.26 -53.68 21.37
N TYR A 193 19.83 -52.74 20.61
CA TYR A 193 19.28 -52.96 19.28
C TYR A 193 19.80 -51.88 18.30
N PRO A 194 20.82 -52.22 17.48
CA PRO A 194 21.31 -51.26 16.45
C PRO A 194 20.45 -51.30 15.19
N TRP A 195 19.20 -50.80 15.30
CA TRP A 195 18.14 -50.82 14.25
C TRP A 195 18.63 -50.26 12.93
N LYS A 196 19.26 -49.09 12.95
CA LYS A 196 19.75 -48.41 11.73
C LYS A 196 20.88 -49.22 11.08
N THR A 197 21.77 -49.79 11.85
CA THR A 197 22.87 -50.65 11.35
C THR A 197 22.33 -51.93 10.71
N TRP A 198 21.36 -52.58 11.35
CA TRP A 198 20.72 -53.75 10.78
C TRP A 198 19.96 -53.46 9.50
N ALA A 199 19.18 -52.33 9.44
CA ALA A 199 18.53 -51.87 8.21
C ALA A 199 19.55 -51.62 7.10
N PHE A 200 20.69 -50.97 7.45
CA PHE A 200 21.77 -50.69 6.54
C PHE A 200 22.33 -52.00 5.91
N ASN A 201 22.69 -52.98 6.73
CA ASN A 201 23.25 -54.24 6.28
C ASN A 201 22.26 -55.03 5.42
N PHE A 202 20.98 -55.06 5.79
CA PHE A 202 19.97 -55.79 5.03
C PHE A 202 19.66 -55.14 3.67
N ILE A 203 19.60 -53.80 3.61
CA ILE A 203 19.44 -53.08 2.31
C ILE A 203 20.65 -53.32 1.41
N GLN A 204 21.86 -53.42 1.96
CA GLN A 204 23.05 -53.78 1.18
C GLN A 204 22.88 -55.20 0.58
N ILE A 205 22.51 -56.21 1.39
CA ILE A 205 22.24 -57.57 0.91
C ILE A 205 21.18 -57.56 -0.23
N LEU A 206 20.05 -56.88 -0.03
CA LEU A 206 19.03 -56.79 -1.07
C LEU A 206 19.53 -56.13 -2.34
N SER A 207 20.35 -55.08 -2.20
CA SER A 207 20.89 -54.34 -3.36
C SER A 207 21.89 -55.17 -4.16
N GLU A 208 22.73 -55.93 -3.48
CA GLU A 208 23.67 -56.84 -4.10
C GLU A 208 22.94 -58.00 -4.80
N ILE A 209 21.97 -58.66 -4.13
CA ILE A 209 21.14 -59.69 -4.75
C ILE A 209 20.39 -59.14 -5.99
N ALA A 210 19.81 -57.95 -5.91
CA ALA A 210 19.11 -57.36 -7.03
C ALA A 210 20.03 -57.09 -8.23
N LYS A 211 21.31 -56.80 -8.00
CA LYS A 211 22.31 -56.60 -9.05
C LYS A 211 22.80 -57.93 -9.63
N GLU A 212 23.11 -58.94 -8.76
CA GLU A 212 23.68 -60.20 -9.18
C GLU A 212 22.64 -61.20 -9.70
N HIS A 213 21.41 -61.14 -9.17
CA HIS A 213 20.29 -62.04 -9.52
C HIS A 213 19.02 -61.24 -9.86
N PRO A 214 19.05 -60.48 -10.97
CA PRO A 214 17.92 -59.63 -11.39
C PRO A 214 16.67 -60.41 -11.78
N ASP A 215 16.81 -61.72 -12.05
CA ASP A 215 15.74 -62.70 -12.28
C ASP A 215 15.03 -63.07 -10.96
N LEU A 216 15.67 -62.93 -9.81
CA LEU A 216 15.13 -63.28 -8.50
C LEU A 216 14.64 -62.06 -7.71
N LEU A 217 15.31 -60.94 -7.83
CA LEU A 217 14.94 -59.74 -7.09
C LEU A 217 15.01 -58.47 -7.97
N VAL A 218 13.92 -57.74 -8.02
CA VAL A 218 13.92 -56.34 -8.49
C VAL A 218 13.66 -55.42 -7.26
N LEU A 219 14.56 -54.48 -7.00
CA LEU A 219 14.46 -53.56 -5.87
C LEU A 219 14.24 -52.16 -6.39
N VAL A 220 13.12 -51.52 -5.95
CA VAL A 220 12.80 -50.14 -6.25
C VAL A 220 12.54 -49.39 -4.95
N VAL A 221 13.25 -48.30 -4.71
CA VAL A 221 13.14 -47.50 -3.50
C VAL A 221 12.88 -46.05 -3.80
N SER A 222 12.08 -45.36 -2.98
CA SER A 222 11.93 -43.92 -3.07
C SER A 222 12.69 -43.20 -1.98
N VAL A 223 13.42 -42.14 -2.38
CA VAL A 223 14.18 -41.25 -1.49
C VAL A 223 13.88 -39.80 -1.81
N ARG A 224 14.10 -38.89 -0.85
CA ARG A 224 13.87 -37.46 -1.06
C ARG A 224 15.03 -36.81 -1.81
N ASN A 225 16.25 -37.14 -1.45
CA ASN A 225 17.43 -36.59 -2.11
C ASN A 225 18.54 -37.66 -2.26
N GLY A 226 19.39 -37.45 -3.24
CA GLY A 226 20.51 -38.35 -3.53
C GLY A 226 21.71 -38.24 -2.60
N GLY A 227 21.73 -37.32 -1.64
CA GLY A 227 22.80 -37.15 -0.65
C GLY A 227 22.50 -37.80 0.70
N SER A 228 21.35 -38.47 0.86
CA SER A 228 20.94 -39.07 2.12
C SER A 228 21.72 -40.37 2.43
N ASP A 229 21.95 -40.66 3.74
CA ASP A 229 22.52 -41.93 4.20
C ASP A 229 21.73 -43.12 3.64
N ALA A 230 20.43 -43.02 3.58
CA ALA A 230 19.55 -44.04 3.02
C ALA A 230 19.87 -44.35 1.55
N TYR A 231 20.17 -43.34 0.74
CA TYR A 231 20.50 -43.48 -0.68
C TYR A 231 21.92 -44.05 -0.86
N GLN A 232 22.87 -43.63 -0.04
CA GLN A 232 24.25 -44.05 -0.16
C GLN A 232 24.43 -45.56 -0.11
N GLN A 233 23.54 -46.27 0.59
CA GLN A 233 23.59 -47.73 0.67
C GLN A 233 23.27 -48.41 -0.66
N ILE A 234 22.29 -47.83 -1.36
CA ILE A 234 21.86 -48.39 -2.65
C ILE A 234 22.80 -47.89 -3.76
N HIS A 235 23.37 -46.69 -3.59
CA HIS A 235 24.30 -46.09 -4.56
C HIS A 235 25.53 -46.95 -4.83
N ARG A 236 25.99 -47.74 -3.85
CA ARG A 236 27.17 -48.64 -3.97
C ARG A 236 27.05 -49.65 -5.11
N VAL A 237 25.84 -50.09 -5.43
CA VAL A 237 25.62 -51.04 -6.53
C VAL A 237 25.28 -50.37 -7.87
N ASN A 238 25.47 -49.05 -7.94
CA ASN A 238 25.17 -48.22 -9.14
C ASN A 238 23.73 -48.40 -9.64
N PRO A 239 22.72 -47.99 -8.87
CA PRO A 239 21.33 -48.13 -9.24
C PRO A 239 20.97 -47.29 -10.49
N VAL A 240 19.82 -47.60 -11.10
CA VAL A 240 19.23 -46.73 -12.11
C VAL A 240 18.56 -45.56 -11.40
N PRO A 241 19.07 -44.33 -11.50
CA PRO A 241 18.43 -43.18 -10.88
C PRO A 241 17.29 -42.67 -11.75
N ILE A 242 16.13 -42.54 -11.11
CA ILE A 242 14.96 -41.80 -11.67
C ILE A 242 14.85 -40.54 -10.82
N ASP A 243 15.54 -39.49 -11.24
CA ASP A 243 15.62 -38.23 -10.48
C ASP A 243 14.72 -37.19 -11.14
N PHE A 244 13.69 -36.81 -10.43
CA PHE A 244 12.73 -35.80 -10.86
C PHE A 244 13.32 -34.40 -11.07
N LYS A 245 14.53 -34.15 -10.58
CA LYS A 245 15.26 -32.87 -10.77
C LYS A 245 16.33 -32.92 -11.87
N ALA A 246 16.84 -34.11 -12.20
CA ALA A 246 17.98 -34.28 -13.11
C ALA A 246 17.62 -34.70 -14.54
N GLY A 247 16.35 -34.93 -14.85
CA GLY A 247 15.92 -35.66 -16.05
C GLY A 247 15.87 -34.89 -17.40
N GLY A 248 16.40 -33.64 -17.51
CA GLY A 248 16.37 -32.93 -18.80
C GLY A 248 16.49 -31.41 -18.65
N SER A 249 16.23 -30.65 -19.75
CA SER A 249 16.10 -29.20 -19.62
C SER A 249 14.91 -28.86 -18.74
N ALA A 250 15.03 -27.82 -17.92
CA ALA A 250 13.96 -27.34 -17.03
C ALA A 250 12.62 -27.15 -17.79
N GLU A 251 12.68 -26.67 -19.04
CA GLU A 251 11.52 -26.47 -19.90
C GLU A 251 10.78 -27.81 -20.20
N ARG A 252 11.51 -28.89 -20.47
CA ARG A 252 10.91 -30.18 -20.79
C ARG A 252 10.27 -30.84 -19.58
N MET A 253 10.88 -30.72 -18.42
CA MET A 253 10.30 -31.21 -17.16
C MET A 253 9.02 -30.45 -16.81
N GLN A 254 8.99 -29.14 -16.99
CA GLN A 254 7.82 -28.31 -16.78
C GLN A 254 6.68 -28.66 -17.75
N GLN A 255 7.03 -28.96 -18.99
CA GLN A 255 6.08 -29.39 -20.03
C GLN A 255 5.42 -30.73 -19.69
N ASP A 256 6.21 -31.74 -19.30
CA ASP A 256 5.68 -33.05 -18.89
C ASP A 256 4.82 -32.92 -17.62
N ARG A 257 5.21 -32.08 -16.68
CA ARG A 257 4.44 -31.79 -15.45
C ARG A 257 3.08 -31.15 -15.80
N ARG A 258 3.05 -30.17 -16.69
CA ARG A 258 1.80 -29.53 -17.15
C ARG A 258 0.87 -30.52 -17.85
N ARG A 259 1.40 -31.36 -18.75
CA ARG A 259 0.61 -32.39 -19.43
C ARG A 259 0.04 -33.40 -18.44
N MET A 260 0.84 -33.83 -17.48
CA MET A 260 0.40 -34.72 -16.40
C MET A 260 -0.73 -34.09 -15.60
N LEU A 261 -0.59 -32.83 -15.17
CA LEU A 261 -1.61 -32.09 -14.43
C LEU A 261 -2.92 -32.01 -15.18
N LEU A 262 -2.87 -31.64 -16.47
CA LEU A 262 -4.08 -31.52 -17.30
C LEU A 262 -4.75 -32.88 -17.56
N HIS A 263 -3.97 -33.92 -17.80
CA HIS A 263 -4.50 -35.26 -17.93
C HIS A 263 -5.15 -35.79 -16.66
N ARG A 264 -4.55 -35.40 -15.48
CA ARG A 264 -5.08 -35.72 -14.17
C ARG A 264 -6.40 -35.02 -13.87
N LEU A 265 -6.55 -33.78 -14.31
CA LEU A 265 -7.74 -32.98 -14.11
C LEU A 265 -8.89 -33.33 -15.05
N PHE A 266 -8.61 -33.57 -16.33
CA PHE A 266 -9.63 -33.64 -17.38
C PHE A 266 -9.68 -35.00 -18.08
N GLU A 267 -10.89 -35.47 -18.37
CA GLU A 267 -11.13 -36.75 -19.07
C GLU A 267 -10.83 -36.70 -20.57
N ASN A 268 -11.23 -35.59 -21.21
CA ASN A 268 -11.27 -35.47 -22.67
C ASN A 268 -10.34 -34.39 -23.23
N ARG A 269 -9.37 -33.92 -22.45
CA ARG A 269 -8.46 -32.83 -22.88
C ARG A 269 -7.73 -33.15 -24.21
N LEU A 270 -7.25 -34.34 -24.34
CA LEU A 270 -6.52 -34.81 -25.53
C LEU A 270 -7.43 -35.06 -26.77
N GLN A 271 -8.74 -35.12 -26.57
CA GLN A 271 -9.73 -35.30 -27.64
C GLN A 271 -10.14 -33.97 -28.28
N ILE A 272 -9.80 -32.83 -27.65
CA ILE A 272 -10.13 -31.50 -28.15
C ILE A 272 -9.08 -31.09 -29.18
N PRO A 273 -9.46 -30.82 -30.43
CA PRO A 273 -8.51 -30.46 -31.49
C PRO A 273 -7.74 -29.18 -31.15
N PRO A 274 -6.41 -29.16 -31.33
CA PRO A 274 -5.59 -27.96 -31.07
C PRO A 274 -6.06 -26.71 -31.82
N GLY A 275 -6.56 -26.89 -33.07
CA GLY A 275 -7.09 -25.77 -33.87
C GLY A 275 -8.36 -25.12 -33.30
N ASP A 276 -9.21 -25.89 -32.58
CA ASP A 276 -10.39 -25.36 -31.92
C ASP A 276 -9.98 -24.56 -30.66
N ILE A 277 -9.00 -25.06 -29.93
CA ILE A 277 -8.41 -24.35 -28.79
C ILE A 277 -7.79 -23.04 -29.26
N GLU A 278 -6.97 -23.10 -30.33
CA GLU A 278 -6.30 -21.90 -30.88
C GLU A 278 -7.31 -20.82 -31.27
N LYS A 279 -8.41 -21.21 -31.96
CA LYS A 279 -9.49 -20.27 -32.29
C LYS A 279 -10.11 -19.65 -31.03
N ALA A 280 -10.38 -20.45 -30.01
CA ALA A 280 -11.05 -20.01 -28.80
C ALA A 280 -10.20 -19.00 -28.02
N ILE A 281 -8.86 -19.17 -27.96
CA ILE A 281 -7.95 -18.33 -27.20
C ILE A 281 -7.21 -17.28 -28.02
N SER A 282 -7.42 -17.25 -29.36
CA SER A 282 -6.67 -16.39 -30.31
C SER A 282 -6.61 -14.93 -29.86
N LYS A 283 -7.73 -14.40 -29.36
CA LYS A 283 -7.79 -13.00 -28.87
C LYS A 283 -6.91 -12.76 -27.66
N HIS A 284 -6.99 -13.63 -26.66
CA HIS A 284 -6.15 -13.55 -25.47
C HIS A 284 -4.66 -13.64 -25.82
N VAL A 285 -4.28 -14.58 -26.71
CA VAL A 285 -2.88 -14.77 -27.11
C VAL A 285 -2.35 -13.54 -27.83
N THR A 286 -3.11 -13.01 -28.81
CA THR A 286 -2.71 -11.82 -29.57
C THR A 286 -2.52 -10.60 -28.67
N GLU A 287 -3.49 -10.33 -27.77
CA GLU A 287 -3.41 -9.20 -26.85
C GLU A 287 -2.32 -9.40 -25.78
N SER A 288 -2.13 -10.64 -25.30
CA SER A 288 -1.01 -10.92 -24.38
C SER A 288 0.35 -10.65 -25.02
N PHE A 289 0.53 -11.00 -26.30
CA PHE A 289 1.78 -10.70 -27.01
C PHE A 289 1.99 -9.22 -27.20
N ARG A 290 0.94 -8.46 -27.51
CA ARG A 290 0.97 -7.02 -27.65
C ARG A 290 1.29 -6.33 -26.32
N LEU A 291 0.54 -6.65 -25.26
CA LEU A 291 0.65 -6.01 -23.94
C LEU A 291 1.95 -6.31 -23.22
N LEU A 292 2.45 -7.56 -23.35
CA LEU A 292 3.68 -8.02 -22.72
C LEU A 292 4.90 -7.87 -23.63
N GLU A 293 4.79 -7.17 -24.76
CA GLU A 293 5.85 -6.87 -25.71
C GLU A 293 6.67 -8.12 -26.11
N VAL A 294 5.96 -9.24 -26.37
CA VAL A 294 6.62 -10.49 -26.70
C VAL A 294 7.30 -10.39 -28.06
N PRO A 295 8.61 -10.69 -28.16
CA PRO A 295 9.33 -10.64 -29.44
C PRO A 295 8.72 -11.60 -30.46
N PRO A 296 8.61 -11.19 -31.74
CA PRO A 296 8.06 -12.05 -32.81
C PRO A 296 8.76 -13.42 -32.93
N SER A 297 10.06 -13.49 -32.63
CA SER A 297 10.83 -14.73 -32.64
C SER A 297 10.37 -15.77 -31.60
N GLU A 298 9.65 -15.33 -30.57
CA GLU A 298 9.13 -16.20 -29.51
C GLU A 298 7.65 -16.54 -29.69
N HIS A 299 6.94 -15.93 -30.63
CA HIS A 299 5.50 -16.10 -30.81
C HIS A 299 5.10 -17.56 -30.98
N ASP A 300 5.79 -18.31 -31.85
CA ASP A 300 5.44 -19.71 -32.11
C ASP A 300 5.69 -20.64 -30.93
N ARG A 301 6.75 -20.34 -30.14
CA ARG A 301 7.03 -21.07 -28.89
C ARG A 301 5.95 -20.78 -27.86
N LYS A 302 5.67 -19.51 -27.59
CA LYS A 302 4.68 -19.11 -26.58
C LYS A 302 3.25 -19.50 -26.99
N ARG A 303 2.93 -19.49 -28.29
CA ARG A 303 1.63 -20.01 -28.79
C ARG A 303 1.47 -21.48 -28.46
N ARG A 304 2.52 -22.28 -28.65
CA ARG A 304 2.50 -23.70 -28.23
C ARG A 304 2.33 -23.85 -26.73
N ASP A 305 2.99 -23.02 -25.90
CA ASP A 305 2.80 -23.03 -24.45
C ASP A 305 1.33 -22.77 -24.07
N PHE A 306 0.66 -21.82 -24.74
CA PHE A 306 -0.77 -21.57 -24.53
C PHE A 306 -1.64 -22.78 -24.91
N LEU A 307 -1.35 -23.42 -26.02
CA LEU A 307 -2.10 -24.62 -26.45
C LEU A 307 -1.88 -25.79 -25.48
N GLU A 308 -0.66 -25.97 -24.99
CA GLU A 308 -0.33 -27.08 -24.09
C GLU A 308 -0.89 -26.88 -22.68
N SER A 309 -0.95 -25.64 -22.19
CA SER A 309 -1.44 -25.32 -20.84
C SER A 309 -2.96 -25.12 -20.76
N TRP A 310 -3.66 -24.96 -21.90
CA TRP A 310 -5.10 -24.72 -21.92
C TRP A 310 -5.86 -25.83 -21.13
N PRO A 311 -6.82 -25.48 -20.24
CA PRO A 311 -7.61 -24.23 -20.17
C PRO A 311 -6.99 -23.11 -19.31
N PHE A 312 -5.82 -23.31 -18.72
CA PHE A 312 -5.14 -22.33 -17.90
C PHE A 312 -4.11 -21.56 -18.73
N SER A 313 -3.94 -20.27 -18.46
CA SER A 313 -2.85 -19.52 -19.11
C SER A 313 -1.48 -20.00 -18.61
N PRO A 314 -0.44 -20.01 -19.48
CA PRO A 314 0.91 -20.35 -19.08
C PRO A 314 1.42 -19.50 -17.90
N ASN A 315 1.07 -18.19 -17.91
CA ASN A 315 1.45 -17.25 -16.88
C ASN A 315 0.82 -17.57 -15.53
N LEU A 316 -0.42 -18.06 -15.50
CA LEU A 316 -1.06 -18.50 -14.27
C LEU A 316 -0.37 -19.74 -13.70
N LEU A 317 -0.10 -20.75 -14.52
CA LEU A 317 0.58 -21.95 -14.07
C LEU A 317 1.97 -21.62 -13.51
N GLN A 318 2.72 -20.81 -14.24
CA GLN A 318 4.04 -20.35 -13.80
C GLN A 318 3.97 -19.56 -12.48
N LEU A 319 3.00 -18.66 -12.34
CA LEU A 319 2.79 -17.90 -11.10
C LEU A 319 2.54 -18.83 -9.91
N LEU A 320 1.68 -19.81 -10.06
CA LEU A 320 1.34 -20.76 -8.99
C LEU A 320 2.53 -21.68 -8.68
N GLU A 321 3.19 -22.25 -9.69
CA GLU A 321 4.30 -23.20 -9.51
C GLU A 321 5.56 -22.55 -8.96
N ASP A 322 5.99 -21.44 -9.59
CA ASP A 322 7.33 -20.88 -9.36
C ASP A 322 7.36 -19.78 -8.29
N GLN A 323 6.21 -19.18 -7.96
CA GLN A 323 6.17 -17.97 -7.15
C GLN A 323 5.26 -18.04 -5.93
N VAL A 324 4.20 -18.82 -5.96
CA VAL A 324 3.23 -18.90 -4.87
C VAL A 324 3.42 -20.15 -4.01
N LEU A 325 3.57 -21.32 -4.63
CA LEU A 325 3.68 -22.60 -3.93
C LEU A 325 5.10 -22.94 -3.47
N ILE A 326 6.12 -22.37 -4.12
CA ILE A 326 7.53 -22.67 -3.84
C ILE A 326 7.99 -22.30 -2.43
N ALA A 327 7.34 -21.29 -1.83
CA ALA A 327 7.70 -20.78 -0.50
C ALA A 327 6.99 -21.48 0.65
N THR A 328 6.24 -22.52 0.38
CA THR A 328 5.35 -23.14 1.35
C THR A 328 5.72 -24.60 1.56
N ASP A 329 5.35 -25.15 2.72
CA ASP A 329 5.38 -26.59 2.96
C ASP A 329 4.33 -27.34 2.13
N ALA A 330 3.76 -26.68 1.12
CA ALA A 330 2.75 -27.24 0.24
C ALA A 330 3.28 -28.45 -0.50
N GLN A 331 2.46 -29.46 -0.61
CA GLN A 331 2.74 -30.63 -1.46
C GLN A 331 2.47 -30.21 -2.92
N GLU A 332 3.40 -29.48 -3.51
CA GLU A 332 3.32 -28.72 -4.76
C GLU A 332 2.29 -29.23 -5.80
N THR A 333 2.49 -30.44 -6.31
CA THR A 333 1.61 -31.00 -7.36
C THR A 333 0.17 -31.28 -6.87
N ARG A 334 0.04 -31.72 -5.63
CA ARG A 334 -1.26 -32.09 -5.04
C ARG A 334 -2.14 -30.86 -4.81
N ASP A 335 -1.50 -29.83 -4.25
CA ASP A 335 -2.19 -28.58 -3.94
C ASP A 335 -2.50 -27.80 -5.21
N LEU A 336 -1.60 -27.83 -6.19
CA LEU A 336 -1.86 -27.25 -7.51
C LEU A 336 -3.07 -27.89 -8.18
N ILE A 337 -3.20 -29.22 -8.15
CA ILE A 337 -4.39 -29.94 -8.67
C ILE A 337 -5.67 -29.47 -7.96
N ARG A 338 -5.64 -29.31 -6.62
CA ARG A 338 -6.82 -28.83 -5.85
C ARG A 338 -7.21 -27.41 -6.26
N ILE A 339 -6.24 -26.52 -6.35
CA ILE A 339 -6.45 -25.12 -6.71
C ILE A 339 -7.06 -25.02 -8.11
N LEU A 340 -6.43 -25.68 -9.10
CA LEU A 340 -6.87 -25.63 -10.49
C LEU A 340 -8.23 -26.31 -10.72
N ALA A 341 -8.51 -27.41 -10.01
CA ALA A 341 -9.81 -28.09 -10.07
C ALA A 341 -10.94 -27.19 -9.55
N ASN A 342 -10.71 -26.49 -8.42
CA ASN A 342 -11.69 -25.57 -7.85
C ASN A 342 -11.88 -24.33 -8.73
N LEU A 343 -10.78 -23.78 -9.25
CA LEU A 343 -10.83 -22.65 -10.17
C LEU A 343 -11.65 -23.00 -11.42
N TYR A 344 -11.38 -24.18 -12.05
CA TYR A 344 -12.13 -24.62 -13.21
C TYR A 344 -13.61 -24.87 -12.91
N LYS A 345 -13.94 -25.44 -11.75
CA LYS A 345 -15.34 -25.63 -11.34
C LYS A 345 -16.14 -24.34 -11.26
N SER A 346 -15.52 -23.27 -10.73
CA SER A 346 -16.20 -21.98 -10.57
C SER A 346 -16.26 -21.17 -11.85
N CYS A 347 -15.21 -21.23 -12.69
CA CYS A 347 -15.03 -20.28 -13.78
C CYS A 347 -14.94 -20.94 -15.17
N GLY A 348 -14.91 -22.28 -15.25
CA GLY A 348 -14.65 -23.00 -16.51
C GLY A 348 -15.62 -22.74 -17.66
N ASP A 349 -16.85 -22.33 -17.36
CA ASP A 349 -17.86 -22.04 -18.39
C ASP A 349 -17.93 -20.55 -18.77
N THR A 350 -17.22 -19.67 -18.04
CA THR A 350 -17.35 -18.21 -18.18
C THR A 350 -16.34 -17.59 -19.14
N ALA A 351 -15.17 -18.21 -19.33
CA ALA A 351 -14.10 -17.65 -20.15
C ALA A 351 -13.44 -18.71 -21.07
N PRO A 352 -12.84 -18.30 -22.21
CA PRO A 352 -12.16 -19.24 -23.11
C PRO A 352 -10.83 -19.77 -22.53
N ILE A 353 -10.24 -19.03 -21.59
CA ILE A 353 -9.00 -19.35 -20.89
C ILE A 353 -9.06 -18.78 -19.48
N LEU A 354 -8.49 -19.48 -18.51
CA LEU A 354 -8.42 -19.07 -17.12
C LEU A 354 -7.07 -18.43 -16.81
N THR A 355 -7.12 -17.29 -16.12
CA THR A 355 -5.97 -16.44 -15.78
C THR A 355 -5.94 -16.13 -14.27
N ALA A 356 -5.00 -15.32 -13.83
CA ALA A 356 -4.98 -14.84 -12.45
C ALA A 356 -6.24 -14.01 -12.07
N ALA A 357 -6.89 -13.41 -13.06
CA ALA A 357 -8.11 -12.63 -12.88
C ALA A 357 -9.36 -13.47 -12.51
N ASP A 358 -9.28 -14.78 -12.64
CA ASP A 358 -10.38 -15.69 -12.28
C ASP A 358 -10.37 -16.09 -10.80
N PHE A 359 -9.33 -15.68 -10.04
CA PHE A 359 -9.30 -15.83 -8.59
C PHE A 359 -10.15 -14.73 -7.94
N ARG A 360 -11.43 -14.96 -7.81
CA ARG A 360 -12.37 -14.02 -7.23
C ARG A 360 -12.26 -13.98 -5.71
N LEU A 361 -12.11 -12.77 -5.14
CA LEU A 361 -11.97 -12.57 -3.70
C LEU A 361 -13.26 -12.83 -2.91
N ASP A 362 -14.41 -12.71 -3.56
CA ASP A 362 -15.75 -12.91 -3.01
C ASP A 362 -16.24 -14.36 -3.08
N ASP A 363 -15.52 -15.24 -3.78
CA ASP A 363 -15.89 -16.64 -3.98
C ASP A 363 -14.80 -17.60 -3.48
N ASP A 364 -14.99 -18.17 -2.30
CA ASP A 364 -14.08 -19.17 -1.73
C ASP A 364 -13.97 -20.44 -2.58
N ALA A 365 -14.99 -20.73 -3.37
CA ALA A 365 -14.99 -21.89 -4.24
C ALA A 365 -14.10 -21.71 -5.48
N ALA A 366 -13.77 -20.47 -5.87
CA ALA A 366 -13.01 -20.14 -7.08
C ALA A 366 -11.48 -20.32 -6.93
N GLY A 367 -11.03 -21.35 -6.24
CA GLY A 367 -9.60 -21.67 -6.08
C GLY A 367 -8.92 -20.97 -4.90
N ILE A 368 -9.42 -19.83 -4.44
CA ILE A 368 -8.85 -19.07 -3.32
C ILE A 368 -8.87 -19.86 -2.02
N GLY A 369 -9.99 -20.50 -1.68
CA GLY A 369 -10.09 -21.35 -0.49
C GLY A 369 -9.06 -22.47 -0.51
N ALA A 370 -8.93 -23.18 -1.63
CA ALA A 370 -7.94 -24.24 -1.80
C ALA A 370 -6.50 -23.72 -1.71
N LEU A 371 -6.24 -22.53 -2.27
CA LEU A 371 -4.93 -21.87 -2.19
C LEU A 371 -4.57 -21.53 -0.74
N LEU A 372 -5.47 -20.87 -0.01
CA LEU A 372 -5.23 -20.45 1.37
C LEU A 372 -5.08 -21.63 2.33
N ASP A 373 -5.82 -22.72 2.08
CA ASP A 373 -5.69 -23.97 2.83
C ASP A 373 -4.35 -24.67 2.56
N SER A 374 -3.86 -24.59 1.32
CA SER A 374 -2.61 -25.23 0.91
C SER A 374 -1.39 -24.48 1.43
N VAL A 375 -1.45 -23.17 1.42
CA VAL A 375 -0.32 -22.31 1.81
C VAL A 375 -0.23 -22.11 3.33
N MET A 376 -1.35 -22.27 4.06
CA MET A 376 -1.46 -22.17 5.53
C MET A 376 -0.75 -20.94 6.14
N ASN A 377 -0.70 -19.83 5.40
CA ASN A 377 -0.01 -18.61 5.79
C ASN A 377 -1.03 -17.55 6.21
N GLU A 378 -0.96 -17.11 7.47
CA GLU A 378 -1.85 -16.08 8.03
C GLU A 378 -1.71 -14.75 7.29
N HIS A 379 -0.50 -14.40 6.86
CA HIS A 379 -0.25 -13.22 6.03
C HIS A 379 -1.10 -13.20 4.76
N HIS A 380 -1.22 -14.32 4.06
CA HIS A 380 -2.03 -14.39 2.84
C HIS A 380 -3.54 -14.22 3.12
N ARG A 381 -4.01 -14.72 4.25
CA ARG A 381 -5.41 -14.51 4.69
C ARG A 381 -5.67 -13.05 5.03
N THR A 382 -4.76 -12.43 5.76
CA THR A 382 -4.81 -11.00 6.08
C THR A 382 -4.81 -10.14 4.82
N LEU A 383 -3.93 -10.42 3.86
CA LEU A 383 -3.92 -9.70 2.58
C LEU A 383 -5.23 -9.87 1.80
N ARG A 384 -5.85 -11.05 1.85
CA ARG A 384 -7.16 -11.26 1.21
C ARG A 384 -8.25 -10.40 1.84
N GLU A 385 -8.33 -10.37 3.18
CA GLU A 385 -9.28 -9.53 3.90
C GLU A 385 -9.07 -8.05 3.57
N LYS A 386 -7.81 -7.62 3.50
CA LYS A 386 -7.46 -6.26 3.07
C LYS A 386 -7.91 -6.00 1.63
N ALA A 387 -7.67 -6.94 0.71
CA ALA A 387 -8.10 -6.80 -0.68
C ALA A 387 -9.63 -6.70 -0.80
N GLN A 388 -10.40 -7.50 -0.06
CA GLN A 388 -11.87 -7.39 -0.01
C GLN A 388 -12.32 -6.02 0.54
N ARG A 389 -11.68 -5.49 1.57
CA ARG A 389 -11.97 -4.15 2.10
C ARG A 389 -11.66 -3.06 1.06
N ASN A 390 -10.59 -3.22 0.28
CA ASN A 390 -10.28 -2.27 -0.79
C ASN A 390 -11.34 -2.28 -1.89
N VAL A 391 -11.85 -3.45 -2.27
CA VAL A 391 -12.99 -3.53 -3.21
C VAL A 391 -14.20 -2.78 -2.68
N LEU A 392 -14.54 -2.94 -1.40
CA LEU A 392 -15.65 -2.22 -0.76
C LEU A 392 -15.39 -0.71 -0.78
N SER A 393 -14.19 -0.27 -0.41
CA SER A 393 -13.82 1.15 -0.41
C SER A 393 -13.95 1.78 -1.80
N VAL A 394 -13.47 1.09 -2.84
CA VAL A 394 -13.60 1.55 -4.24
C VAL A 394 -15.07 1.63 -4.64
N THR A 395 -15.86 0.62 -4.30
CA THR A 395 -17.31 0.58 -4.59
C THR A 395 -18.07 1.73 -3.93
N GLU A 396 -17.71 2.09 -2.70
CA GLU A 396 -18.33 3.21 -1.97
C GLU A 396 -17.90 4.57 -2.52
N ALA A 397 -16.64 4.69 -2.94
CA ALA A 397 -16.08 5.93 -3.47
C ALA A 397 -16.57 6.24 -4.90
N VAL A 398 -16.97 5.23 -5.68
CA VAL A 398 -17.42 5.37 -7.07
C VAL A 398 -18.88 4.99 -7.21
N PRO A 399 -19.83 5.95 -7.25
CA PRO A 399 -21.27 5.68 -7.27
C PRO A 399 -21.74 4.81 -8.45
N ARG A 400 -21.06 4.89 -9.59
CA ARG A 400 -21.38 4.12 -10.79
C ARG A 400 -20.32 3.02 -11.07
N HIS A 401 -19.77 2.43 -10.02
CA HIS A 401 -18.67 1.46 -10.12
C HIS A 401 -18.95 0.33 -11.11
N ALA A 402 -20.16 -0.18 -11.24
CA ALA A 402 -20.50 -1.24 -12.18
C ALA A 402 -20.30 -0.85 -13.66
N GLN A 403 -20.36 0.46 -13.97
CA GLN A 403 -20.16 0.98 -15.34
C GLN A 403 -18.73 1.50 -15.55
N GLU A 404 -18.20 2.19 -14.56
CA GLU A 404 -16.89 2.85 -14.62
C GLU A 404 -15.73 1.88 -14.32
N LEU A 405 -15.99 0.81 -13.55
CA LEU A 405 -14.99 -0.18 -13.11
C LEU A 405 -15.49 -1.62 -13.38
N PRO A 406 -15.73 -1.99 -14.64
CA PRO A 406 -16.31 -3.30 -14.98
C PRO A 406 -15.42 -4.48 -14.58
N HIS A 407 -14.10 -4.27 -14.42
CA HIS A 407 -13.14 -5.34 -14.11
C HIS A 407 -12.57 -5.22 -12.68
N LEU A 408 -13.21 -4.45 -11.77
CA LEU A 408 -12.72 -4.21 -10.40
C LEU A 408 -12.33 -5.51 -9.67
N GLN A 409 -13.23 -6.49 -9.63
CA GLN A 409 -13.00 -7.77 -8.94
C GLN A 409 -11.84 -8.57 -9.56
N GLU A 410 -11.77 -8.56 -10.89
CA GLU A 410 -10.76 -9.28 -11.66
C GLU A 410 -9.37 -8.66 -11.49
N ILE A 411 -9.26 -7.33 -11.55
CA ILE A 411 -8.00 -6.61 -11.37
C ILE A 411 -7.48 -6.79 -9.94
N VAL A 412 -8.36 -6.60 -8.94
CA VAL A 412 -7.96 -6.71 -7.53
C VAL A 412 -7.61 -8.16 -7.17
N GLY A 413 -8.36 -9.14 -7.67
CA GLY A 413 -8.08 -10.56 -7.48
C GLY A 413 -6.75 -10.98 -8.11
N ALA A 414 -6.48 -10.58 -9.37
CA ALA A 414 -5.22 -10.83 -10.04
C ALA A 414 -4.04 -10.19 -9.32
N LEU A 415 -4.20 -8.94 -8.88
CA LEU A 415 -3.15 -8.23 -8.16
C LEU A 415 -2.88 -8.87 -6.78
N TRP A 416 -3.92 -9.28 -6.06
CA TRP A 416 -3.78 -10.00 -4.80
C TRP A 416 -2.98 -11.30 -4.99
N LEU A 417 -3.37 -12.15 -5.95
CA LEU A 417 -2.68 -13.41 -6.22
C LEU A 417 -1.20 -13.21 -6.56
N ARG A 418 -0.89 -12.18 -7.34
CA ARG A 418 0.49 -11.84 -7.71
C ARG A 418 1.26 -11.18 -6.57
N SER A 419 0.58 -10.61 -5.59
CA SER A 419 1.22 -9.97 -4.43
C SER A 419 1.62 -10.98 -3.34
N ILE A 420 1.01 -12.15 -3.30
CA ILE A 420 1.43 -13.25 -2.41
C ILE A 420 2.62 -14.05 -2.95
N ALA A 421 3.08 -13.74 -4.15
CA ALA A 421 4.30 -14.32 -4.73
C ALA A 421 5.54 -13.92 -3.91
N VAL A 422 6.57 -14.76 -3.95
CA VAL A 422 7.77 -14.62 -3.12
C VAL A 422 8.79 -13.68 -3.75
N GLY A 423 9.44 -12.88 -2.92
CA GLY A 423 10.61 -12.09 -3.29
C GLY A 423 10.30 -10.85 -4.14
N ASN A 424 11.28 -10.44 -4.95
CA ASN A 424 11.19 -9.25 -5.81
C ASN A 424 10.17 -9.36 -6.95
N LEU A 425 9.51 -10.50 -7.08
CA LEU A 425 8.49 -10.76 -8.10
C LEU A 425 7.07 -10.44 -7.62
N ALA A 426 6.90 -10.09 -6.35
CA ALA A 426 5.59 -9.74 -5.80
C ALA A 426 4.94 -8.57 -6.56
N GLY A 427 3.62 -8.66 -6.75
CA GLY A 427 2.84 -7.66 -7.46
C GLY A 427 2.82 -7.83 -8.98
N ALA A 428 2.30 -6.84 -9.69
CA ALA A 428 2.14 -6.87 -11.13
C ALA A 428 2.36 -5.50 -11.79
N GLU A 429 2.87 -5.51 -13.00
CA GLU A 429 2.83 -4.37 -13.89
C GLU A 429 1.41 -4.20 -14.48
N PRO A 430 0.99 -2.97 -14.79
CA PRO A 430 -0.32 -2.72 -15.39
C PRO A 430 -0.61 -3.58 -16.63
N ALA A 431 0.36 -3.73 -17.53
CA ALA A 431 0.24 -4.55 -18.74
C ALA A 431 -0.07 -6.02 -18.43
N THR A 432 0.53 -6.55 -17.35
CA THR A 432 0.26 -7.94 -16.90
C THR A 432 -1.17 -8.09 -16.37
N LEU A 433 -1.67 -7.11 -15.60
CA LEU A 433 -3.06 -7.11 -15.13
C LEU A 433 -4.05 -6.99 -16.30
N GLN A 434 -3.75 -6.13 -17.27
CA GLN A 434 -4.56 -6.00 -18.48
C GLN A 434 -4.59 -7.28 -19.29
N ALA A 435 -3.47 -7.97 -19.44
CA ALA A 435 -3.40 -9.27 -20.07
C ALA A 435 -4.23 -10.33 -19.34
N ASP A 436 -4.20 -10.34 -18.00
CA ASP A 436 -4.99 -11.28 -17.20
C ASP A 436 -6.52 -11.10 -17.37
N ILE A 437 -7.01 -9.86 -17.47
CA ILE A 437 -8.45 -9.59 -17.66
C ILE A 437 -8.90 -9.72 -19.13
N THR A 438 -7.98 -9.69 -20.07
CA THR A 438 -8.27 -9.79 -21.50
C THR A 438 -8.42 -11.25 -21.92
N ARG A 439 -9.63 -11.78 -22.02
CA ARG A 439 -9.90 -13.19 -22.37
C ARG A 439 -10.57 -13.34 -23.71
N ALA A 440 -11.87 -13.13 -23.79
CA ALA A 440 -12.65 -13.24 -25.03
C ALA A 440 -12.65 -11.96 -25.88
N ARG A 441 -12.47 -10.80 -25.24
CA ARG A 441 -12.51 -9.47 -25.88
C ARG A 441 -11.30 -8.66 -25.48
N SER A 442 -10.80 -7.80 -26.38
CA SER A 442 -9.80 -6.81 -26.02
C SER A 442 -10.41 -5.76 -25.10
N VAL A 443 -9.62 -5.35 -24.13
CA VAL A 443 -9.94 -4.24 -23.22
C VAL A 443 -9.24 -2.99 -23.76
N ASP A 444 -9.96 -1.87 -23.85
CA ASP A 444 -9.39 -0.60 -24.30
C ASP A 444 -8.28 -0.13 -23.36
N ASP A 445 -7.14 0.26 -23.91
CA ASP A 445 -5.95 0.60 -23.12
C ASP A 445 -6.20 1.84 -22.25
N ASN A 446 -6.86 2.88 -22.80
CA ASN A 446 -7.15 4.10 -22.04
C ASN A 446 -8.22 3.86 -20.98
N GLY A 447 -9.25 3.09 -21.31
CA GLY A 447 -10.28 2.67 -20.37
C GLY A 447 -9.70 1.88 -19.19
N PHE A 448 -8.81 0.91 -19.50
CA PHE A 448 -8.12 0.15 -18.46
C PHE A 448 -7.23 1.01 -17.58
N GLN A 449 -6.45 1.93 -18.15
CA GLN A 449 -5.59 2.82 -17.36
C GLN A 449 -6.42 3.73 -16.45
N ALA A 450 -7.55 4.27 -16.92
CA ALA A 450 -8.47 5.06 -16.10
C ALA A 450 -9.09 4.24 -14.98
N GLU A 451 -9.55 3.01 -15.30
CA GLU A 451 -10.10 2.06 -14.32
C GLU A 451 -9.06 1.71 -13.24
N LEU A 452 -7.85 1.33 -13.67
CA LEU A 452 -6.75 0.97 -12.76
C LEU A 452 -6.34 2.14 -11.87
N ALA A 453 -6.22 3.35 -12.44
CA ALA A 453 -5.90 4.55 -11.66
C ALA A 453 -6.97 4.80 -10.60
N THR A 454 -8.25 4.70 -10.96
CA THR A 454 -9.37 4.87 -10.03
C THR A 454 -9.37 3.82 -8.92
N ILE A 455 -9.05 2.56 -9.24
CA ILE A 455 -8.92 1.47 -8.25
C ILE A 455 -7.79 1.78 -7.28
N VAL A 456 -6.60 2.13 -7.80
CA VAL A 456 -5.41 2.41 -6.98
C VAL A 456 -5.63 3.61 -6.07
N ASP A 457 -6.23 4.66 -6.61
CA ASP A 457 -6.48 5.91 -5.86
C ASP A 457 -7.50 5.77 -4.72
N ASN A 458 -8.36 4.74 -4.77
CA ASN A 458 -9.36 4.47 -3.75
C ASN A 458 -9.07 3.20 -2.93
N SER A 459 -7.88 2.63 -3.09
CA SER A 459 -7.45 1.41 -2.40
C SER A 459 -6.42 1.72 -1.31
N PHE A 460 -6.65 1.22 -0.11
CA PHE A 460 -5.78 1.50 1.05
C PHE A 460 -4.47 0.73 1.04
N ASN A 461 -4.46 -0.47 0.48
CA ASN A 461 -3.35 -1.41 0.61
C ASN A 461 -2.59 -1.66 -0.70
N ILE A 462 -2.91 -0.93 -1.78
CA ILE A 462 -2.16 -0.99 -3.03
C ILE A 462 -1.03 0.04 -2.99
N HIS A 463 0.19 -0.44 -3.16
CA HIS A 463 1.40 0.37 -3.20
C HIS A 463 2.01 0.34 -4.60
N ARG A 464 2.66 1.42 -4.98
CA ARG A 464 3.50 1.48 -6.19
C ARG A 464 4.95 1.19 -5.79
N ASP A 465 5.54 0.16 -6.39
CA ASP A 465 6.94 -0.21 -6.24
C ASP A 465 7.59 -0.17 -7.63
N ALA A 466 8.25 0.92 -7.96
CA ALA A 466 8.68 1.28 -9.30
C ALA A 466 7.53 1.23 -10.32
N GLN A 467 7.56 0.29 -11.27
CA GLN A 467 6.51 0.11 -12.28
C GLN A 467 5.43 -0.89 -11.87
N ARG A 468 5.58 -1.54 -10.70
CA ARG A 468 4.67 -2.59 -10.25
C ARG A 468 3.69 -2.07 -9.20
N LEU A 469 2.51 -2.65 -9.19
CA LEU A 469 1.53 -2.50 -8.13
C LEU A 469 1.60 -3.73 -7.22
N VAL A 470 1.56 -3.51 -5.91
CA VAL A 470 1.69 -4.58 -4.91
C VAL A 470 0.67 -4.36 -3.79
N PHE A 471 -0.05 -5.41 -3.40
CA PHE A 471 -0.80 -5.41 -2.15
C PHE A 471 0.13 -5.62 -0.97
N ARG A 472 -0.03 -4.80 0.08
CA ARG A 472 0.68 -4.93 1.35
C ARG A 472 -0.30 -4.88 2.52
N GLU A 473 0.11 -5.41 3.65
CA GLU A 473 -0.67 -5.30 4.89
C GLU A 473 -0.77 -3.86 5.38
N ASP A 474 0.31 -3.12 5.20
CA ASP A 474 0.37 -1.71 5.55
C ASP A 474 -0.55 -0.90 4.65
N GLU A 475 -1.28 0.03 5.26
CA GLU A 475 -2.13 0.94 4.52
C GLU A 475 -1.27 2.02 3.83
N ASN A 476 -1.59 2.32 2.58
CA ASN A 476 -1.05 3.47 1.86
C ASN A 476 -1.73 4.75 2.39
N PRO A 477 -1.03 5.61 3.13
CA PRO A 477 -1.66 6.77 3.76
C PRO A 477 -2.31 7.72 2.75
N GLN A 478 -1.69 7.92 1.59
CA GLN A 478 -2.23 8.80 0.56
C GLN A 478 -3.52 8.22 -0.06
N ALA A 479 -3.53 6.94 -0.40
CA ALA A 479 -4.71 6.30 -0.98
C ALA A 479 -5.87 6.25 0.02
N LYS A 480 -5.60 5.92 1.29
CA LYS A 480 -6.59 5.95 2.37
C LYS A 480 -7.20 7.33 2.51
N LEU A 481 -6.36 8.35 2.48
CA LEU A 481 -6.78 9.74 2.60
C LEU A 481 -7.67 10.17 1.44
N MET A 482 -7.27 9.85 0.20
CA MET A 482 -8.02 10.20 -1.01
C MET A 482 -9.36 9.47 -1.09
N ALA A 483 -9.40 8.19 -0.73
CA ALA A 483 -10.66 7.44 -0.67
C ALA A 483 -11.64 8.06 0.36
N SER A 484 -11.14 8.46 1.52
CA SER A 484 -11.96 9.15 2.53
C SER A 484 -12.42 10.52 2.03
N ALA A 485 -11.56 11.28 1.35
CA ALA A 485 -11.90 12.60 0.81
C ALA A 485 -12.96 12.54 -0.31
N ARG A 486 -13.02 11.45 -1.08
CA ARG A 486 -14.01 11.23 -2.15
C ARG A 486 -15.35 10.72 -1.64
N ASN A 487 -15.43 10.26 -0.41
CA ASN A 487 -16.67 9.76 0.20
C ASN A 487 -17.53 10.92 0.70
N ASP A 488 -18.52 11.35 -0.09
CA ASP A 488 -19.41 12.47 0.22
C ASP A 488 -20.20 12.28 1.52
N ARG A 489 -20.46 11.02 1.94
CA ARG A 489 -21.23 10.73 3.16
C ARG A 489 -20.52 11.19 4.43
N LEU A 490 -19.18 11.19 4.42
CA LEU A 490 -18.39 11.61 5.58
C LEU A 490 -18.42 13.13 5.82
N PHE A 491 -18.90 13.91 4.86
CA PHE A 491 -18.93 15.36 4.86
C PHE A 491 -20.34 15.92 4.66
N ALA A 492 -21.36 15.13 4.97
CA ALA A 492 -22.77 15.55 4.88
C ALA A 492 -23.10 16.71 5.83
N ASP A 493 -22.29 16.90 6.88
CA ASP A 493 -22.37 18.01 7.85
C ASP A 493 -21.87 19.35 7.28
N GLY A 494 -21.24 19.36 6.09
CA GLY A 494 -20.69 20.57 5.44
C GLY A 494 -19.34 21.02 6.00
N SER A 495 -18.66 20.23 6.82
CA SER A 495 -17.34 20.54 7.39
C SER A 495 -16.26 20.81 6.32
N ASP A 496 -16.38 20.19 5.16
CA ASP A 496 -15.52 20.41 4.00
C ASP A 496 -15.63 21.84 3.43
N ARG A 497 -16.84 22.39 3.41
CA ARG A 497 -17.09 23.79 2.97
C ARG A 497 -16.53 24.79 3.96
N VAL A 498 -16.61 24.49 5.26
CA VAL A 498 -16.00 25.31 6.30
C VAL A 498 -14.49 25.34 6.14
N GLN A 499 -13.86 24.19 5.89
CA GLN A 499 -12.42 24.13 5.63
C GLN A 499 -12.05 24.87 4.34
N LEU A 500 -12.81 24.70 3.27
CA LEU A 500 -12.57 25.42 2.01
C LEU A 500 -12.69 26.95 2.21
N ALA A 501 -13.69 27.42 2.95
CA ALA A 501 -13.83 28.84 3.29
C ALA A 501 -12.63 29.35 4.10
N LYS A 502 -12.10 28.54 5.02
CA LYS A 502 -10.89 28.88 5.78
C LYS A 502 -9.68 29.03 4.86
N GLU A 503 -9.49 28.12 3.91
CA GLU A 503 -8.35 28.20 2.98
C GLU A 503 -8.50 29.35 1.98
N ILE A 504 -9.73 29.67 1.54
CA ILE A 504 -10.01 30.89 0.76
C ILE A 504 -9.57 32.14 1.54
N ARG A 505 -9.98 32.24 2.82
CA ARG A 505 -9.59 33.37 3.67
C ARG A 505 -8.07 33.48 3.80
N TYR A 506 -7.39 32.33 3.98
CA TYR A 506 -5.94 32.31 4.06
C TYR A 506 -5.26 32.77 2.77
N VAL A 507 -5.72 32.30 1.60
CA VAL A 507 -5.14 32.66 0.31
C VAL A 507 -5.28 34.13 0.01
N ILE A 508 -6.44 34.72 0.34
CA ILE A 508 -6.77 36.12 0.03
C ILE A 508 -6.21 37.10 1.09
N GLY A 509 -6.26 36.73 2.37
CA GLY A 509 -5.92 37.60 3.49
C GLY A 509 -4.65 37.24 4.28
N GLY A 510 -3.98 36.13 3.96
CA GLY A 510 -2.85 35.63 4.72
C GLY A 510 -3.27 34.90 5.99
N ALA A 511 -2.36 34.76 6.93
CA ALA A 511 -2.62 34.06 8.20
C ALA A 511 -3.88 34.62 8.88
N ASP A 512 -4.79 33.74 9.28
CA ASP A 512 -6.08 34.04 9.90
C ASP A 512 -7.06 34.85 9.03
N GLY A 513 -6.78 35.06 7.72
CA GLY A 513 -7.61 35.84 6.83
C GLY A 513 -7.70 37.32 7.22
N VAL A 514 -6.74 37.81 7.97
CA VAL A 514 -6.74 39.17 8.54
C VAL A 514 -5.40 39.83 8.29
N SER A 515 -5.44 40.95 7.60
CA SER A 515 -4.29 41.85 7.53
C SER A 515 -4.44 43.02 8.51
N GLY A 516 -3.43 43.85 8.61
CA GLY A 516 -3.51 45.09 9.40
C GLY A 516 -4.59 46.05 8.89
N LYS A 517 -4.99 46.00 7.62
CA LYS A 517 -5.85 46.93 6.93
C LYS A 517 -7.22 46.35 6.54
N PHE A 518 -7.32 45.07 6.29
CA PHE A 518 -8.55 44.43 5.83
C PHE A 518 -8.82 43.09 6.50
N ARG A 519 -10.08 42.64 6.43
CA ARG A 519 -10.55 41.33 6.88
C ARG A 519 -11.25 40.63 5.74
N VAL A 520 -10.87 39.38 5.48
CA VAL A 520 -11.47 38.57 4.42
C VAL A 520 -12.63 37.73 4.96
N ILE A 521 -13.74 37.78 4.28
CA ILE A 521 -14.95 37.03 4.60
C ILE A 521 -15.33 36.23 3.36
N ALA A 522 -15.24 34.89 3.45
CA ALA A 522 -15.67 34.02 2.38
C ALA A 522 -17.20 33.85 2.43
N LEU A 523 -17.90 34.35 1.43
CA LEU A 523 -19.36 34.24 1.37
C LEU A 523 -19.77 32.79 1.04
N PRO A 524 -20.86 32.28 1.66
CA PRO A 524 -21.34 30.93 1.47
C PRO A 524 -21.96 30.71 0.08
N PRO A 525 -22.24 29.44 -0.32
CA PRO A 525 -22.95 29.14 -1.57
C PRO A 525 -24.29 29.86 -1.72
N THR A 526 -24.91 30.20 -0.59
CA THR A 526 -26.21 30.92 -0.51
C THR A 526 -26.06 32.45 -0.47
N TRP A 527 -24.90 32.97 -0.89
CA TRP A 527 -24.54 34.38 -0.73
C TRP A 527 -25.58 35.42 -1.24
N MET A 528 -26.36 35.06 -2.26
CA MET A 528 -27.39 35.92 -2.81
C MET A 528 -28.68 35.98 -1.97
N THR A 529 -28.99 34.93 -1.23
CA THR A 529 -30.25 34.81 -0.48
C THR A 529 -30.04 34.90 1.03
N ASP A 530 -28.99 34.28 1.54
CA ASP A 530 -28.64 34.27 2.95
C ASP A 530 -27.10 34.22 3.12
N PRO A 531 -26.44 35.38 3.05
CA PRO A 531 -24.98 35.43 3.19
C PRO A 531 -24.46 35.27 4.62
N TRP A 532 -25.32 35.54 5.65
CA TRP A 532 -24.81 35.72 7.00
C TRP A 532 -25.09 34.58 7.98
N THR A 533 -26.21 33.85 7.81
CA THR A 533 -26.53 32.73 8.73
C THR A 533 -25.47 31.60 8.73
N PRO A 534 -24.91 31.19 7.56
CA PRO A 534 -23.93 30.11 7.52
C PRO A 534 -22.53 30.48 8.00
N ILE A 535 -22.23 31.74 8.25
CA ILE A 535 -20.87 32.17 8.67
C ILE A 535 -20.85 32.54 10.16
N ASP A 536 -19.64 32.52 10.71
CA ASP A 536 -19.41 32.84 12.12
C ASP A 536 -19.98 34.23 12.47
N GLU A 537 -20.51 34.36 13.67
CA GLU A 537 -21.07 35.59 14.18
C GLU A 537 -20.08 36.76 14.19
N ALA A 538 -18.81 36.44 14.47
CA ALA A 538 -17.72 37.43 14.45
C ALA A 538 -17.45 38.04 13.07
N GLU A 539 -17.86 37.36 11.99
CA GLU A 539 -17.67 37.80 10.59
C GLU A 539 -18.87 38.54 10.02
N ARG A 540 -19.98 38.63 10.78
CA ARG A 540 -21.19 39.32 10.33
C ARG A 540 -21.05 40.85 10.43
N PRO A 541 -21.83 41.61 9.61
CA PRO A 541 -21.68 43.06 9.54
C PRO A 541 -21.77 43.81 10.86
N ASP A 542 -22.55 43.32 11.81
CA ASP A 542 -22.73 43.96 13.12
C ASP A 542 -21.49 43.88 14.01
N ASN A 543 -20.61 42.93 13.73
CA ASN A 543 -19.38 42.66 14.48
C ASN A 543 -18.09 43.08 13.74
N TRP A 544 -18.24 43.80 12.62
CA TRP A 544 -17.06 44.28 11.89
C TRP A 544 -16.36 45.39 12.68
N ASP A 545 -15.07 45.25 12.77
CA ASP A 545 -14.16 46.26 13.33
C ASP A 545 -13.88 47.40 12.33
N GLU A 546 -12.81 48.13 12.54
CA GLU A 546 -12.42 49.28 11.68
C GLU A 546 -11.73 48.85 10.37
N ARG A 547 -11.39 47.53 10.23
CA ARG A 547 -10.76 47.04 9.01
C ARG A 547 -11.77 46.93 7.87
N LEU A 548 -11.27 47.07 6.64
CA LEU A 548 -12.10 46.95 5.45
C LEU A 548 -12.58 45.51 5.29
N PRO A 549 -13.86 45.25 5.18
CA PRO A 549 -14.40 43.95 4.86
C PRO A 549 -14.21 43.65 3.39
N VAL A 550 -13.42 42.60 3.11
CA VAL A 550 -13.18 42.04 1.76
C VAL A 550 -14.03 40.78 1.63
N LEU A 551 -15.10 40.85 0.87
CA LEU A 551 -16.06 39.78 0.66
C LEU A 551 -15.66 38.95 -0.57
N VAL A 552 -15.37 37.68 -0.35
CA VAL A 552 -14.99 36.78 -1.43
C VAL A 552 -16.24 36.07 -1.95
N LEU A 553 -16.55 36.27 -3.23
CA LEU A 553 -17.70 35.65 -3.86
C LEU A 553 -17.41 34.16 -4.20
N PRO A 554 -18.39 33.27 -4.03
CA PRO A 554 -18.20 31.86 -4.39
C PRO A 554 -18.29 31.61 -5.91
N GLU A 555 -18.86 32.51 -6.65
CA GLU A 555 -19.07 32.43 -8.11
C GLU A 555 -19.07 33.81 -8.74
N GLU A 556 -18.85 33.88 -10.04
CA GLU A 556 -19.00 35.12 -10.78
C GLU A 556 -20.51 35.50 -10.91
N PRO A 557 -20.93 36.68 -10.48
CA PRO A 557 -22.31 37.08 -10.65
C PRO A 557 -22.60 37.46 -12.10
N ASP A 558 -23.70 36.99 -12.66
CA ASP A 558 -24.26 37.49 -13.89
C ASP A 558 -24.54 39.00 -13.74
N ARG A 559 -24.14 39.82 -14.71
CA ARG A 559 -24.33 41.28 -14.65
C ARG A 559 -23.78 41.86 -13.33
N THR A 560 -22.47 41.75 -13.15
CA THR A 560 -21.75 42.01 -11.89
C THR A 560 -22.20 43.30 -11.20
N HIS A 561 -22.29 44.44 -11.91
CA HIS A 561 -22.69 45.71 -11.31
C HIS A 561 -24.11 45.68 -10.72
N GLU A 562 -25.08 45.17 -11.50
CA GLU A 562 -26.47 45.03 -11.07
C GLU A 562 -26.63 44.15 -9.85
N ARG A 563 -25.98 42.98 -9.91
CA ARG A 563 -26.02 41.97 -8.82
C ARG A 563 -25.39 42.46 -7.53
N LEU A 564 -24.21 43.07 -7.62
CA LEU A 564 -23.54 43.63 -6.44
C LEU A 564 -24.27 44.79 -5.84
N GLY A 565 -24.86 45.71 -6.67
CA GLY A 565 -25.68 46.81 -6.17
C GLY A 565 -26.91 46.32 -5.43
N LYS A 566 -27.62 45.34 -6.00
CA LYS A 566 -28.76 44.69 -5.35
C LYS A 566 -28.32 43.98 -4.05
N TRP A 567 -27.22 43.26 -4.07
CA TRP A 567 -26.72 42.55 -2.90
C TRP A 567 -26.42 43.53 -1.74
N ILE A 568 -25.73 44.64 -2.01
CA ILE A 568 -25.45 45.67 -0.99
C ILE A 568 -26.74 46.17 -0.36
N LYS A 569 -27.75 46.47 -1.21
CA LYS A 569 -29.04 46.94 -0.72
C LYS A 569 -29.73 45.91 0.19
N ASP A 570 -29.75 44.67 -0.25
CA ASP A 570 -30.56 43.64 0.41
C ASP A 570 -29.90 43.11 1.72
N HIS A 571 -28.59 43.16 1.80
CA HIS A 571 -27.83 42.52 2.86
C HIS A 571 -27.00 43.47 3.74
N LEU A 572 -26.86 44.76 3.37
CA LEU A 572 -26.11 45.72 4.15
C LEU A 572 -26.98 46.94 4.52
N GLN A 573 -27.19 47.14 5.81
CA GLN A 573 -27.89 48.32 6.32
C GLN A 573 -26.96 49.51 6.52
N LYS A 574 -25.70 49.24 6.89
CA LYS A 574 -24.64 50.22 7.18
C LYS A 574 -23.37 49.86 6.44
N ARG A 575 -22.43 50.81 6.38
CA ARG A 575 -21.07 50.60 5.82
C ARG A 575 -21.06 50.17 4.34
N ARG A 576 -22.03 50.64 3.56
CA ARG A 576 -22.20 50.26 2.14
C ARG A 576 -20.99 50.62 1.28
N ASN A 577 -20.29 51.71 1.63
CA ASN A 577 -19.12 52.21 0.92
C ASN A 577 -17.81 51.57 1.40
N THR A 578 -17.83 50.69 2.43
CA THR A 578 -16.65 50.07 2.97
C THR A 578 -16.32 48.70 2.38
N VAL A 579 -17.33 47.99 1.89
CA VAL A 579 -17.16 46.62 1.37
C VAL A 579 -16.38 46.59 0.07
N ARG A 580 -15.59 45.56 -0.08
CA ARG A 580 -14.87 45.21 -1.29
C ARG A 580 -15.24 43.77 -1.69
N PHE A 581 -15.26 43.50 -3.00
CA PHE A 581 -15.56 42.15 -3.47
C PHE A 581 -14.35 41.58 -4.20
N VAL A 582 -14.00 40.37 -3.87
CA VAL A 582 -13.09 39.54 -4.66
C VAL A 582 -13.93 38.60 -5.50
N ILE A 583 -13.77 38.69 -6.81
CA ILE A 583 -14.62 38.00 -7.80
C ILE A 583 -13.80 36.91 -8.45
N PRO A 584 -14.32 35.66 -8.57
CA PRO A 584 -13.66 34.58 -9.30
C PRO A 584 -13.44 34.94 -10.78
N GLN A 585 -12.55 34.15 -11.41
CA GLN A 585 -12.34 34.23 -12.86
C GLN A 585 -13.63 34.02 -13.63
N HIS A 586 -13.66 34.54 -14.86
CA HIS A 586 -14.78 34.38 -15.78
C HIS A 586 -15.12 32.91 -15.99
N ASP A 587 -16.41 32.59 -16.09
CA ASP A 587 -16.94 31.21 -16.20
C ASP A 587 -16.61 30.26 -15.06
N THR A 588 -16.14 30.75 -13.92
CA THR A 588 -15.91 29.88 -12.74
C THR A 588 -17.26 29.47 -12.13
N THR A 589 -17.46 28.13 -12.06
CA THR A 589 -18.60 27.60 -11.31
C THR A 589 -18.41 27.85 -9.82
N ASN A 590 -19.51 27.77 -9.05
CA ASN A 590 -19.47 27.98 -7.61
C ASN A 590 -18.38 27.11 -6.95
N VAL A 591 -17.37 27.73 -6.33
CA VAL A 591 -16.20 27.04 -5.74
C VAL A 591 -16.58 26.02 -4.67
N PHE A 592 -17.69 26.21 -3.97
CA PHE A 592 -18.22 25.25 -2.99
C PHE A 592 -18.97 24.07 -3.63
N ARG A 593 -19.06 24.01 -4.95
CA ARG A 593 -19.57 22.89 -5.75
C ARG A 593 -18.49 22.27 -6.64
N ASP A 594 -17.30 22.86 -6.65
CA ASP A 594 -16.15 22.33 -7.37
C ASP A 594 -15.64 21.09 -6.61
N ARG A 595 -15.80 19.92 -7.26
CA ARG A 595 -15.49 18.64 -6.65
C ARG A 595 -13.99 18.50 -6.32
N ASP A 596 -13.13 19.03 -7.15
CA ASP A 596 -11.68 18.93 -6.98
C ASP A 596 -11.21 19.76 -5.77
N LEU A 597 -11.73 20.99 -5.64
CA LEU A 597 -11.45 21.83 -4.48
C LEU A 597 -11.98 21.20 -3.17
N LEU A 598 -13.18 20.64 -3.21
CA LEU A 598 -13.76 19.96 -2.05
C LEU A 598 -12.94 18.72 -1.66
N ILE A 599 -12.51 17.89 -2.61
CA ILE A 599 -11.68 16.72 -2.33
C ILE A 599 -10.36 17.15 -1.68
N LEU A 600 -9.71 18.20 -2.16
CA LEU A 600 -8.46 18.68 -1.57
C LEU A 600 -8.67 19.25 -0.15
N ALA A 601 -9.75 19.99 0.08
CA ALA A 601 -10.10 20.50 1.41
C ALA A 601 -10.39 19.35 2.40
N ARG A 602 -11.12 18.34 1.98
CA ARG A 602 -11.39 17.12 2.75
C ARG A 602 -10.12 16.34 3.06
N ALA A 603 -9.25 16.17 2.06
CA ALA A 603 -7.97 15.50 2.21
C ALA A 603 -7.06 16.21 3.22
N GLU A 604 -6.97 17.54 3.13
CA GLU A 604 -6.26 18.36 4.11
C GLU A 604 -6.81 18.19 5.53
N MET A 605 -8.13 18.30 5.68
CA MET A 605 -8.80 18.18 6.98
C MET A 605 -8.60 16.79 7.60
N LYS A 606 -8.79 15.72 6.83
CA LYS A 606 -8.58 14.35 7.31
C LYS A 606 -7.11 14.04 7.58
N ALA A 607 -6.20 14.59 6.80
CA ALA A 607 -4.76 14.45 7.04
C ALA A 607 -4.33 15.13 8.35
N LEU A 608 -4.92 16.28 8.68
CA LEU A 608 -4.71 16.95 9.95
C LEU A 608 -5.23 16.12 11.13
N GLU A 609 -6.45 15.58 11.00
CA GLU A 609 -7.07 14.72 12.01
C GLU A 609 -6.22 13.46 12.31
N TRP A 610 -5.70 12.81 11.26
CA TRP A 610 -4.92 11.58 11.40
C TRP A 610 -3.43 11.82 11.65
N GLY A 611 -2.97 13.04 11.52
CA GLY A 611 -1.55 13.41 11.71
C GLY A 611 -0.98 13.08 13.09
N ALA A 612 -1.83 13.05 14.12
CA ALA A 612 -1.45 12.63 15.47
C ALA A 612 -1.13 11.13 15.57
N GLN A 613 -1.70 10.30 14.68
CA GLN A 613 -1.53 8.85 14.70
C GLN A 613 -0.34 8.39 13.84
N ASN A 614 -0.05 9.10 12.74
CA ASN A 614 1.04 8.76 11.83
C ASN A 614 1.63 10.05 11.23
N PRO A 615 2.96 10.30 11.41
CA PRO A 615 3.65 11.49 10.88
C PRO A 615 3.55 11.67 9.36
N GLU A 616 3.32 10.60 8.60
CA GLU A 616 3.16 10.70 7.14
C GLU A 616 1.92 11.51 6.75
N PHE A 617 0.85 11.45 7.53
CA PHE A 617 -0.32 12.30 7.29
C PHE A 617 0.00 13.79 7.46
N GLY A 618 0.92 14.14 8.34
CA GLY A 618 1.39 15.53 8.47
C GLY A 618 2.11 16.05 7.22
N LYS A 619 2.84 15.20 6.50
CA LYS A 619 3.45 15.54 5.21
C LYS A 619 2.38 15.68 4.12
N LEU A 620 1.43 14.76 4.10
CA LEU A 620 0.31 14.79 3.15
C LEU A 620 -0.59 16.00 3.39
N GLN A 621 -0.86 16.38 4.64
CA GLN A 621 -1.60 17.58 4.97
C GLN A 621 -0.97 18.83 4.34
N LYS A 622 0.34 19.02 4.50
CA LYS A 622 1.05 20.15 3.88
C LYS A 622 1.00 20.10 2.35
N LYS A 623 1.09 18.91 1.76
CA LYS A 623 1.01 18.71 0.32
C LYS A 623 -0.35 19.15 -0.22
N PHE A 624 -1.45 18.58 0.32
CA PHE A 624 -2.80 18.88 -0.15
C PHE A 624 -3.23 20.31 0.14
N GLN A 625 -2.80 20.87 1.27
CA GLN A 625 -2.98 22.28 1.59
C GLN A 625 -2.29 23.18 0.56
N GLY A 626 -1.04 22.85 0.17
CA GLY A 626 -0.32 23.58 -0.86
C GLY A 626 -1.05 23.52 -2.22
N GLU A 627 -1.45 22.32 -2.66
CA GLU A 627 -2.19 22.12 -3.90
C GLU A 627 -3.52 22.89 -3.91
N LEU A 628 -4.28 22.81 -2.81
CA LEU A 628 -5.53 23.56 -2.67
C LEU A 628 -5.31 25.06 -2.76
N ARG A 629 -4.34 25.59 -2.03
CA ARG A 629 -4.02 27.02 -2.04
C ARG A 629 -3.57 27.51 -3.40
N ASP A 630 -2.78 26.71 -4.12
CA ASP A 630 -2.30 27.08 -5.45
C ASP A 630 -3.45 27.10 -6.48
N LEU A 631 -4.40 26.17 -6.39
CA LEU A 631 -5.61 26.21 -7.19
C LEU A 631 -6.50 27.40 -6.84
N LEU A 632 -6.69 27.70 -5.55
CA LEU A 632 -7.49 28.83 -5.11
C LEU A 632 -6.91 30.18 -5.56
N LYS A 633 -5.58 30.34 -5.52
CA LYS A 633 -4.92 31.54 -6.06
C LYS A 633 -5.25 31.80 -7.54
N GLN A 634 -5.41 30.73 -8.31
CA GLN A 634 -5.74 30.82 -9.72
C GLN A 634 -7.21 31.13 -9.98
N ARG A 635 -8.08 30.86 -8.99
CA ARG A 635 -9.54 31.05 -9.15
C ARG A 635 -10.01 32.50 -9.01
N TYR A 636 -9.23 33.35 -8.34
CA TYR A 636 -9.63 34.73 -8.02
C TYR A 636 -8.71 35.73 -8.71
N ASP A 637 -9.26 36.53 -9.64
CA ASP A 637 -8.47 37.43 -10.44
C ASP A 637 -8.98 38.88 -10.47
N ARG A 638 -10.15 39.19 -9.86
CA ARG A 638 -10.77 40.49 -9.91
C ARG A 638 -11.14 41.00 -8.55
N PHE A 639 -11.02 42.32 -8.41
CA PHE A 639 -11.36 43.07 -7.21
C PHE A 639 -12.31 44.19 -7.57
N ALA A 640 -13.47 44.30 -6.87
CA ALA A 640 -14.48 45.29 -7.17
C ALA A 640 -14.73 46.24 -5.97
N ILE A 641 -14.79 47.53 -6.27
CA ILE A 641 -15.01 48.61 -5.31
C ILE A 641 -16.22 49.41 -5.78
N LEU A 642 -17.16 49.80 -4.87
CA LEU A 642 -18.26 50.68 -5.16
C LEU A 642 -17.71 52.04 -5.58
N HIS A 643 -18.02 52.44 -6.79
CA HIS A 643 -17.63 53.74 -7.35
C HIS A 643 -18.75 54.76 -7.32
N ALA A 644 -19.99 54.35 -7.73
CA ALA A 644 -21.17 55.22 -7.69
C ALA A 644 -22.40 54.44 -7.22
N TRP A 645 -23.15 55.04 -6.26
CA TRP A 645 -24.35 54.43 -5.70
C TRP A 645 -25.61 55.13 -6.23
N SER A 646 -26.54 54.34 -6.76
CA SER A 646 -27.84 54.82 -7.19
C SER A 646 -28.87 54.59 -6.09
N PHE A 647 -29.30 55.63 -5.40
CA PHE A 647 -30.29 55.58 -4.33
C PHE A 647 -31.69 55.19 -4.80
N GLY A 648 -32.11 55.61 -6.01
CA GLY A 648 -33.40 55.26 -6.59
C GLY A 648 -33.47 53.78 -7.02
N ASP A 649 -32.43 53.33 -7.68
CA ASP A 649 -32.32 51.98 -8.20
C ASP A 649 -30.91 51.44 -8.00
N PRO A 650 -30.66 50.68 -6.93
CA PRO A 650 -29.33 50.12 -6.62
C PRO A 650 -28.74 49.20 -7.69
N THR A 651 -29.58 48.71 -8.61
CA THR A 651 -29.10 47.91 -9.75
C THR A 651 -28.32 48.76 -10.76
N GLN A 652 -28.50 50.07 -10.76
CA GLN A 652 -27.76 51.04 -11.57
C GLN A 652 -26.45 51.52 -10.91
N SER A 653 -26.12 51.03 -9.75
CA SER A 653 -24.86 51.34 -9.05
C SER A 653 -23.68 50.86 -9.87
N ARG A 654 -22.56 51.57 -9.80
CA ARG A 654 -21.34 51.24 -10.56
C ARG A 654 -20.24 50.84 -9.63
N PHE A 655 -19.47 49.83 -10.05
CA PHE A 655 -18.30 49.35 -9.38
C PHE A 655 -17.06 49.55 -10.28
N HIS A 656 -15.99 49.96 -9.70
CA HIS A 656 -14.71 49.90 -10.35
C HIS A 656 -14.18 48.47 -10.16
N ILE A 657 -13.83 47.77 -11.26
CA ILE A 657 -13.38 46.39 -11.24
C ILE A 657 -11.94 46.37 -11.78
N GLU A 658 -11.03 45.97 -10.93
CA GLU A 658 -9.59 45.85 -11.26
C GLU A 658 -9.17 44.39 -11.25
N ARG A 659 -8.22 44.03 -12.13
CA ARG A 659 -7.61 42.71 -12.12
C ARG A 659 -6.51 42.59 -11.04
N ILE A 660 -6.62 41.61 -10.21
CA ILE A 660 -5.58 41.18 -9.26
C ILE A 660 -4.59 40.37 -10.06
N GLY A 661 -3.44 40.91 -10.42
CA GLY A 661 -2.39 40.13 -11.12
C GLY A 661 -1.81 39.07 -10.19
N VAL A 662 -2.21 37.83 -10.40
CA VAL A 662 -1.75 36.69 -9.59
C VAL A 662 -0.43 36.10 -10.13
N GLN A 663 0.50 36.90 -10.56
CA GLN A 663 1.86 36.42 -10.85
C GLN A 663 2.72 36.56 -9.60
N GLY A 664 2.90 35.46 -8.90
CA GLY A 664 3.70 35.40 -7.69
C GLY A 664 2.89 35.17 -6.39
N SER A 665 3.57 34.85 -5.33
CA SER A 665 3.06 34.23 -4.11
C SER A 665 2.29 35.11 -3.14
N LYS A 666 1.90 36.37 -3.50
CA LYS A 666 1.52 37.36 -2.50
C LYS A 666 0.18 38.07 -2.82
N VAL A 667 -0.91 37.30 -2.86
CA VAL A 667 -2.25 37.84 -3.07
C VAL A 667 -2.65 38.88 -1.99
N PRO A 668 -2.40 38.69 -0.69
CA PRO A 668 -2.72 39.68 0.33
C PRO A 668 -2.04 41.03 0.11
N GLU A 669 -0.76 41.03 -0.26
CA GLU A 669 0.02 42.24 -0.48
C GLU A 669 -0.50 42.99 -1.73
N ARG A 670 -0.86 42.23 -2.78
CA ARG A 670 -1.47 42.83 -3.98
C ARG A 670 -2.83 43.48 -3.67
N ILE A 671 -3.64 42.85 -2.84
CA ILE A 671 -4.91 43.44 -2.39
C ILE A 671 -4.65 44.71 -1.59
N GLU A 672 -3.65 44.73 -0.72
CA GLU A 672 -3.26 45.95 0.00
C GLU A 672 -2.76 47.06 -0.94
N GLU A 673 -2.01 46.68 -1.99
CA GLU A 673 -1.62 47.65 -3.05
C GLU A 673 -2.83 48.22 -3.77
N VAL A 674 -3.76 47.35 -4.20
CA VAL A 674 -5.00 47.80 -4.88
C VAL A 674 -5.85 48.69 -3.97
N ILE A 675 -6.00 48.36 -2.70
CA ILE A 675 -6.68 49.20 -1.72
C ILE A 675 -5.99 50.55 -1.53
N SER A 676 -4.67 50.57 -1.64
CA SER A 676 -3.82 51.73 -1.36
C SER A 676 -3.56 52.59 -2.58
N SER A 677 -3.73 52.04 -3.80
CA SER A 677 -3.40 52.69 -5.06
C SER A 677 -4.63 53.43 -5.70
N ASP A 678 -4.43 54.17 -6.72
CA ASP A 678 -5.16 54.96 -7.71
C ASP A 678 -6.69 54.90 -7.80
N LEU A 679 -7.39 54.11 -6.99
CA LEU A 679 -8.86 54.10 -6.89
C LEU A 679 -9.40 55.31 -6.10
N PHE A 680 -8.52 56.10 -5.57
CA PHE A 680 -8.80 57.27 -4.77
C PHE A 680 -8.46 58.51 -5.60
N VAL A 681 -9.51 59.33 -5.85
CA VAL A 681 -9.35 60.60 -6.52
C VAL A 681 -9.08 61.67 -5.46
N PRO A 682 -7.84 62.15 -5.31
CA PRO A 682 -7.48 63.05 -4.22
C PRO A 682 -8.30 64.33 -4.23
N GLU A 683 -8.68 64.84 -5.43
CA GLU A 683 -9.45 66.06 -5.60
C GLU A 683 -10.85 65.94 -5.01
N ASP A 684 -11.57 64.83 -5.28
CA ASP A 684 -12.91 64.58 -4.76
C ASP A 684 -12.91 64.47 -3.22
N PHE A 685 -11.93 63.77 -2.69
CA PHE A 685 -11.74 63.64 -1.24
C PHE A 685 -11.32 64.96 -0.61
N ARG A 686 -10.44 65.71 -1.24
CA ARG A 686 -10.03 67.04 -0.82
C ARG A 686 -11.25 67.98 -0.68
N ASP A 687 -12.13 68.01 -1.69
CA ASP A 687 -13.32 68.88 -1.65
C ASP A 687 -14.26 68.52 -0.51
N LEU A 688 -14.41 67.25 -0.20
CA LEU A 688 -15.16 66.78 0.96
C LEU A 688 -14.52 67.19 2.30
N VAL A 689 -13.21 67.07 2.41
CA VAL A 689 -12.44 67.45 3.63
C VAL A 689 -12.50 68.98 3.81
N LEU A 690 -12.38 69.76 2.70
CA LEU A 690 -12.48 71.24 2.77
C LEU A 690 -13.90 71.67 3.21
N ALA A 691 -14.94 71.05 2.69
CA ALA A 691 -16.33 71.32 3.14
C ALA A 691 -16.51 70.97 4.62
N ALA A 692 -15.99 69.81 5.07
CA ALA A 692 -16.03 69.46 6.49
C ALA A 692 -15.23 70.40 7.39
N ALA A 693 -14.15 70.93 6.85
CA ALA A 693 -13.35 71.93 7.56
C ALA A 693 -14.01 73.31 7.66
N GLU A 694 -14.84 73.66 6.61
CA GLU A 694 -15.71 74.85 6.67
C GLU A 694 -16.71 74.81 7.82
N ASP A 695 -17.29 73.61 8.02
CA ASP A 695 -18.27 73.32 9.05
C ASP A 695 -17.66 73.04 10.40
N SER A 696 -16.34 73.07 10.52
CA SER A 696 -15.62 72.69 11.73
C SER A 696 -16.07 71.31 12.26
N ALA A 697 -16.20 70.33 11.36
CA ALA A 697 -16.79 69.05 11.64
C ALA A 697 -15.90 68.20 12.56
N PRO A 698 -16.48 67.46 13.53
CA PRO A 698 -15.74 66.47 14.29
C PRO A 698 -15.23 65.37 13.35
N LEU A 699 -13.94 65.01 13.49
CA LEU A 699 -13.28 64.03 12.63
C LEU A 699 -13.98 62.68 12.69
N GLY A 700 -14.40 62.23 13.87
CA GLY A 700 -15.10 60.96 14.02
C GLY A 700 -16.45 60.92 13.29
N LYS A 701 -17.22 62.04 13.35
CA LYS A 701 -18.46 62.15 12.57
C LYS A 701 -18.18 62.10 11.06
N PHE A 702 -17.19 62.86 10.58
CA PHE A 702 -16.80 62.90 9.17
C PHE A 702 -16.37 61.53 8.64
N LEU A 703 -15.53 60.82 9.39
CA LEU A 703 -15.09 59.48 9.00
C LEU A 703 -16.23 58.44 8.98
N ARG A 704 -17.18 58.53 9.92
CA ARG A 704 -18.38 57.65 9.89
C ARG A 704 -19.26 57.95 8.67
N GLU A 705 -19.42 59.22 8.32
CA GLU A 705 -20.22 59.63 7.14
C GLU A 705 -19.60 59.17 5.83
N LEU A 706 -18.25 59.05 5.75
CA LEU A 706 -17.57 58.49 4.58
C LEU A 706 -17.78 56.99 4.35
N GLN A 707 -18.22 56.28 5.35
CA GLN A 707 -18.50 54.84 5.24
C GLN A 707 -19.83 54.55 4.52
N GLU A 708 -20.64 55.58 4.30
CA GLU A 708 -21.92 55.47 3.60
C GLU A 708 -21.93 56.32 2.31
N PRO A 709 -22.61 55.87 1.26
CA PRO A 709 -22.83 56.65 0.07
C PRO A 709 -23.62 57.93 0.39
N ARG A 710 -23.22 59.05 -0.18
CA ARG A 710 -23.89 60.34 0.05
C ARG A 710 -25.10 60.55 -0.92
N PRO A 711 -26.19 61.18 -0.44
CA PRO A 711 -27.28 61.57 -1.30
C PRO A 711 -26.85 62.64 -2.32
N GLY A 712 -27.39 62.58 -3.53
CA GLY A 712 -27.17 63.62 -4.55
C GLY A 712 -26.42 63.16 -5.80
N GLY A 713 -26.14 61.88 -5.98
CA GLY A 713 -25.69 61.29 -7.26
C GLY A 713 -24.24 61.59 -7.63
N LYS A 714 -23.42 62.10 -6.71
CA LYS A 714 -21.99 62.23 -6.90
C LYS A 714 -21.29 60.91 -6.68
N ASP A 715 -20.17 60.72 -7.37
CA ASP A 715 -19.33 59.53 -7.21
C ASP A 715 -18.94 59.30 -5.73
N CYS A 716 -18.96 58.05 -5.29
CA CYS A 716 -18.60 57.72 -3.93
C CYS A 716 -17.10 57.81 -3.77
N VAL A 717 -16.59 58.57 -2.79
CA VAL A 717 -15.19 58.45 -2.40
C VAL A 717 -15.02 57.09 -1.72
N PRO A 718 -14.15 56.20 -2.26
CA PRO A 718 -13.95 54.89 -1.68
C PRO A 718 -13.43 55.01 -0.25
N TRP A 719 -14.04 54.28 0.66
CA TRP A 719 -13.50 54.15 2.04
C TRP A 719 -12.29 53.23 2.03
N LEU A 720 -11.11 53.73 2.35
CA LEU A 720 -9.83 53.02 2.34
C LEU A 720 -9.41 52.52 3.72
N GLY A 721 -10.25 52.56 4.71
CA GLY A 721 -9.94 52.33 6.09
C GLY A 721 -9.52 53.58 6.83
N GLU A 722 -9.76 53.59 8.15
CA GLU A 722 -9.56 54.77 9.00
C GLU A 722 -8.13 55.33 8.93
N THR A 723 -7.15 54.46 9.01
CA THR A 723 -5.70 54.82 8.99
C THR A 723 -5.31 55.51 7.69
N LEU A 724 -5.71 55.01 6.54
CA LEU A 724 -5.39 55.61 5.23
C LEU A 724 -6.13 56.94 5.04
N MET A 725 -7.41 57.00 5.42
CA MET A 725 -8.19 58.26 5.32
C MET A 725 -7.58 59.33 6.22
N LYS A 726 -7.17 59.03 7.44
CA LYS A 726 -6.45 59.94 8.33
C LYS A 726 -5.11 60.40 7.74
N GLU A 727 -4.38 59.50 7.10
CA GLU A 727 -3.12 59.81 6.42
C GLU A 727 -3.33 60.83 5.32
N GLN A 728 -4.38 60.68 4.50
CA GLN A 728 -4.72 61.62 3.45
C GLN A 728 -5.16 63.00 4.02
N ILE A 729 -5.99 62.97 5.06
CA ILE A 729 -6.35 64.23 5.77
C ILE A 729 -5.12 64.93 6.33
N LEU A 730 -4.18 64.19 6.88
CA LEU A 730 -2.93 64.77 7.40
C LEU A 730 -2.04 65.34 6.25
N LYS A 731 -2.03 64.71 5.07
CA LYS A 731 -1.39 65.30 3.88
C LYS A 731 -1.98 66.64 3.51
N PHE A 732 -3.30 66.78 3.55
CA PHE A 732 -3.93 68.08 3.32
C PHE A 732 -3.55 69.13 4.37
N CYS A 733 -3.29 68.73 5.62
CA CYS A 733 -2.71 69.61 6.61
C CYS A 733 -1.24 70.01 6.25
N ALA A 734 -0.46 69.05 5.70
CA ALA A 734 0.90 69.33 5.29
C ALA A 734 0.93 70.27 4.07
N GLN A 735 -0.09 70.18 3.20
CA GLN A 735 -0.26 71.09 2.04
C GLN A 735 -0.81 72.47 2.46
N GLY A 736 -1.10 72.68 3.75
CA GLY A 736 -1.63 73.95 4.25
C GLY A 736 -3.09 74.23 3.88
N LEU A 737 -3.80 73.23 3.38
CA LEU A 737 -5.22 73.35 2.95
C LEU A 737 -6.20 73.42 4.13
N ILE A 738 -5.94 72.60 5.15
CA ILE A 738 -6.71 72.49 6.38
C ILE A 738 -5.82 72.47 7.61
N ALA A 739 -6.41 72.63 8.78
CA ALA A 739 -5.81 72.32 10.07
C ALA A 739 -6.65 71.33 10.87
N ILE A 740 -6.01 70.56 11.73
CA ILE A 740 -6.69 69.61 12.64
C ILE A 740 -6.49 70.19 14.06
N ASN A 741 -7.57 70.39 14.82
CA ASN A 741 -7.55 70.79 16.19
C ASN A 741 -7.79 69.59 17.08
N ILE A 742 -6.89 69.28 18.00
CA ILE A 742 -6.99 68.23 18.96
C ILE A 742 -7.37 68.82 20.32
N ARG A 743 -8.61 68.61 20.74
CA ARG A 743 -9.13 69.04 22.05
C ARG A 743 -8.95 70.51 22.37
N GLY A 744 -8.89 71.35 21.38
CA GLY A 744 -8.67 72.78 21.56
C GLY A 744 -7.24 73.17 22.03
N MET A 745 -6.33 72.18 22.16
CA MET A 745 -4.98 72.42 22.74
C MET A 745 -3.87 72.29 21.71
N GLU A 746 -4.00 71.38 20.75
CA GLU A 746 -2.98 71.15 19.71
C GLU A 746 -3.54 71.36 18.34
N TYR A 747 -2.77 72.03 17.48
CA TYR A 747 -3.11 72.19 16.07
C TYR A 747 -2.07 71.51 15.18
N LEU A 748 -2.56 70.66 14.26
CA LEU A 748 -1.74 70.04 13.23
C LEU A 748 -1.97 70.78 11.92
N GLN A 749 -0.99 71.57 11.49
CA GLN A 749 -1.00 72.33 10.23
C GLN A 749 0.41 72.56 9.70
N ALA A 750 0.56 72.92 8.43
CA ALA A 750 1.85 73.39 7.91
C ALA A 750 2.26 74.71 8.58
N GLY A 751 3.55 74.87 8.88
CA GLY A 751 4.13 76.11 9.40
C GLY A 751 4.12 77.21 8.29
N ALA A 752 4.17 78.48 8.73
CA ALA A 752 4.22 79.58 7.78
C ALA A 752 5.48 79.49 6.92
N GLY A 753 5.34 79.27 5.59
CA GLY A 753 6.47 79.14 4.68
C GLY A 753 7.17 77.73 4.71
N GLU A 754 6.62 76.76 5.41
CA GLU A 754 7.12 75.39 5.44
C GLU A 754 6.67 74.68 4.14
N ASP A 755 7.61 73.93 3.52
CA ASP A 755 7.26 73.12 2.35
C ASP A 755 6.49 71.87 2.75
N GLU A 756 5.74 71.32 1.82
CA GLU A 756 4.89 70.12 2.05
C GLU A 756 5.69 68.92 2.59
N ALA A 757 6.90 68.67 2.06
CA ALA A 757 7.71 67.50 2.45
C ALA A 757 8.20 67.64 3.89
N SER A 758 8.62 68.83 4.32
CA SER A 758 9.03 69.15 5.68
C SER A 758 7.84 69.10 6.63
N ALA A 759 6.71 69.66 6.27
CA ALA A 759 5.49 69.60 7.05
C ALA A 759 4.98 68.15 7.19
N TRP A 760 5.02 67.36 6.15
CA TRP A 760 4.67 65.95 6.16
C TRP A 760 5.57 65.12 7.08
N LYS A 761 6.91 65.31 7.01
CA LYS A 761 7.84 64.61 7.86
C LYS A 761 7.64 64.91 9.36
N ARG A 762 7.21 66.12 9.70
CA ARG A 762 6.86 66.55 11.04
C ARG A 762 5.54 66.05 11.54
N LEU A 763 4.54 66.02 10.67
CA LEU A 763 3.15 65.66 11.03
C LEU A 763 2.91 64.14 11.02
N ARG A 764 3.57 63.38 10.12
CA ARG A 764 3.37 61.94 9.99
C ARG A 764 3.50 61.14 11.30
N PRO A 765 4.48 61.37 12.22
CA PRO A 765 4.57 60.65 13.49
C PRO A 765 3.36 60.85 14.40
N LYS A 766 2.53 61.84 14.12
CA LYS A 766 1.32 62.20 14.92
C LYS A 766 0.04 61.45 14.40
N LEU A 767 0.18 60.51 13.47
CA LEU A 767 -0.96 59.70 13.02
C LEU A 767 -1.59 58.89 14.16
N SER A 768 -0.88 58.62 15.24
CA SER A 768 -1.39 57.90 16.41
C SER A 768 -2.28 58.74 17.37
N TYR A 769 -2.50 60.05 17.03
CA TYR A 769 -3.30 60.96 17.87
C TYR A 769 -4.77 60.60 17.99
N THR A 770 -5.20 59.61 17.30
CA THR A 770 -6.64 59.38 16.96
C THR A 770 -7.29 58.26 17.75
N GLY A 771 -6.81 57.78 18.81
CA GLY A 771 -7.49 56.76 19.58
C GLY A 771 -8.99 57.02 19.80
N ARG A 772 -9.62 56.46 20.78
CA ARG A 772 -11.06 56.43 21.07
C ARG A 772 -11.77 57.82 21.18
N GLN A 773 -11.08 58.93 20.89
CA GLN A 773 -11.58 60.29 21.09
C GLN A 773 -11.68 61.13 19.80
N LEU A 774 -12.02 60.49 18.68
CA LEU A 774 -12.14 61.11 17.37
C LEU A 774 -13.19 62.23 17.31
N ASP A 775 -14.20 62.21 18.16
CA ASP A 775 -15.22 63.25 18.22
C ASP A 775 -14.71 64.55 18.95
N GLU A 776 -13.56 64.50 19.59
CA GLU A 776 -12.89 65.66 20.19
C GLU A 776 -11.82 66.28 19.26
N ILE A 777 -11.73 65.78 18.03
CA ILE A 777 -10.82 66.26 16.99
C ILE A 777 -11.62 66.90 15.92
N PHE A 778 -11.28 68.14 15.56
CA PHE A 778 -12.05 68.93 14.58
C PHE A 778 -11.22 69.29 13.38
N LEU A 779 -11.86 69.22 12.20
CA LEU A 779 -11.30 69.70 10.93
C LEU A 779 -11.59 71.20 10.87
N LEU A 780 -10.57 72.03 10.61
CA LEU A 780 -10.69 73.47 10.54
C LEU A 780 -10.10 74.02 9.24
N LYS A 781 -10.62 75.17 8.80
CA LYS A 781 -9.95 75.92 7.72
C LYS A 781 -8.57 76.37 8.23
N SER A 782 -7.57 76.33 7.35
CA SER A 782 -6.20 76.76 7.70
C SER A 782 -6.17 78.21 8.23
N SER A 783 -7.08 79.08 7.73
CA SER A 783 -7.23 80.46 8.19
C SER A 783 -7.90 80.65 9.53
N ALA A 784 -8.49 79.60 10.12
CA ALA A 784 -9.19 79.67 11.40
C ALA A 784 -8.30 79.41 12.60
N VAL A 785 -7.03 79.09 12.38
CA VAL A 785 -6.05 78.81 13.45
C VAL A 785 -5.51 80.18 13.93
N PRO A 786 -5.52 80.47 15.24
CA PRO A 786 -4.89 81.64 15.77
C PRO A 786 -3.41 81.73 15.39
N ALA A 787 -2.95 82.81 14.78
CA ALA A 787 -1.55 82.97 14.47
C ALA A 787 -0.74 82.92 15.76
N THR A 788 -0.02 81.80 15.95
CA THR A 788 0.94 81.66 16.98
C THR A 788 2.17 82.46 16.59
N GLY A 789 2.14 83.81 16.93
CA GLY A 789 3.31 84.69 16.87
C GLY A 789 4.27 84.26 17.95
N GLY A 790 5.48 83.93 17.48
CA GLY A 790 6.57 83.67 18.40
C GLY A 790 6.86 84.87 19.29
N SER A 791 7.02 84.65 20.56
CA SER A 791 8.00 85.39 21.35
C SER A 791 8.10 84.77 22.75
N SER A 792 9.29 84.47 23.11
CA SER A 792 9.75 84.31 24.50
C SER A 792 9.49 85.55 25.33
N ALA A 793 8.85 85.37 26.47
CA ALA A 793 9.03 86.27 27.57
C ALA A 793 8.68 85.52 28.89
N THR A 794 9.60 85.44 29.64
CA THR A 794 9.71 85.10 31.09
C THR A 794 8.80 85.95 31.96
N GLN A 795 8.28 85.30 33.04
CA GLN A 795 7.88 85.85 34.37
C GLN A 795 6.35 86.00 34.57
N PRO A 796 5.98 86.04 35.91
CA PRO A 796 6.39 85.23 37.04
C PRO A 796 5.17 84.61 37.79
N ARG A 797 5.47 83.72 38.63
CA ARG A 797 4.60 83.09 39.64
C ARG A 797 4.11 84.10 40.67
N PRO A 798 2.89 84.10 41.15
CA PRO A 798 2.57 84.49 42.54
C PRO A 798 1.81 83.34 43.27
N PRO A 799 1.69 83.47 44.59
CA PRO A 799 2.01 82.38 45.47
C PRO A 799 0.83 81.58 46.00
N MET A 800 1.16 80.42 46.51
CA MET A 800 0.26 79.60 47.34
C MET A 800 -0.19 80.30 48.66
N PRO A 801 -1.29 79.89 49.20
CA PRO A 801 -1.39 79.64 50.61
C PRO A 801 -1.66 78.21 50.97
N THR A 802 -0.82 77.63 51.70
CA THR A 802 -0.98 76.62 52.71
C THR A 802 -1.48 77.21 54.05
N PRO A 803 -1.84 76.37 55.01
CA PRO A 803 -2.22 75.04 55.27
C PRO A 803 -3.30 74.84 56.32
N SER A 804 -3.70 73.67 56.62
CA SER A 804 -3.86 73.03 57.94
C SER A 804 -4.87 71.92 57.84
N GLY A 805 -4.71 70.77 58.36
CA GLY A 805 -3.92 70.20 59.37
C GLY A 805 -4.60 68.89 59.76
N GLY A 806 -3.85 67.99 60.27
CA GLY A 806 -4.26 66.86 61.06
C GLY A 806 -4.59 65.55 60.26
N GLY A 807 -3.89 64.59 60.43
CA GLY A 807 -3.16 63.90 61.47
C GLY A 807 -3.48 62.46 61.35
N LEU A 808 -2.50 61.75 61.35
CA LEU A 808 -2.03 60.63 62.18
C LEU A 808 -2.14 59.23 61.65
N PHE A 809 -0.96 58.63 61.65
CA PHE A 809 -0.60 57.21 61.75
C PHE A 809 -0.91 56.32 60.63
N GLY A 810 -0.08 55.42 60.09
CA GLY A 810 1.32 55.10 60.42
C GLY A 810 1.75 53.94 59.54
N SER A 811 3.04 54.07 59.26
CA SER A 811 3.99 52.98 59.06
C SER A 811 3.60 51.78 58.21
N GLY A 812 4.33 51.32 57.30
CA GLY A 812 5.73 51.33 56.99
C GLY A 812 5.95 50.24 56.00
N GLY A 813 6.78 50.42 55.09
CA GLY A 813 8.05 49.84 54.85
C GLY A 813 7.99 48.83 53.60
N SER A 814 8.52 49.37 52.58
CA SER A 814 9.77 48.99 51.87
C SER A 814 9.97 47.51 51.50
N THR A 815 10.20 47.32 50.25
CA THR A 815 11.37 46.80 49.50
C THR A 815 11.38 45.40 49.02
N THR A 816 11.61 45.38 47.72
CA THR A 816 12.51 44.49 46.95
C THR A 816 12.27 42.96 46.93
N GLY A 817 12.18 42.45 45.71
CA GLY A 817 12.37 41.02 45.35
C GLY A 817 13.81 40.57 45.63
N PRO A 818 14.32 39.47 45.20
CA PRO A 818 13.87 38.52 44.16
C PRO A 818 13.92 37.03 44.59
N SER A 819 13.63 36.12 43.64
CA SER A 819 13.82 34.64 43.65
C SER A 819 15.17 34.17 44.22
N PRO A 820 15.47 32.88 44.47
CA PRO A 820 14.94 31.63 43.92
C PRO A 820 15.05 30.40 44.85
N VAL A 821 14.67 29.20 44.26
CA VAL A 821 15.25 27.84 44.43
C VAL A 821 14.95 27.02 45.70
N GLY A 822 14.51 25.83 45.42
CA GLY A 822 15.08 24.60 45.98
C GLY A 822 14.38 23.83 47.07
N GLY A 823 14.19 22.56 46.76
CA GLY A 823 14.57 21.56 47.74
C GLY A 823 13.52 20.68 48.36
N THR A 824 13.43 19.50 47.83
CA THR A 824 13.59 18.19 48.50
C THR A 824 12.79 17.85 49.76
N SER A 825 12.15 16.76 49.76
CA SER A 825 12.51 15.48 50.35
C SER A 825 11.37 14.73 51.07
N ASN A 826 11.28 13.44 50.76
CA ASN A 826 11.12 12.26 51.62
C ASN A 826 9.93 12.23 52.61
N SER A 827 9.19 11.12 52.67
CA SER A 827 9.62 9.79 53.09
C SER A 827 8.42 8.86 53.25
N THR A 828 8.61 7.58 52.87
CA THR A 828 8.35 6.33 53.59
C THR A 828 6.99 6.10 54.22
N THR A 829 6.32 4.96 54.06
CA THR A 829 6.72 3.60 54.47
C THR A 829 5.63 2.56 54.13
N GLN A 830 6.08 1.35 53.76
CA GLN A 830 5.61 0.04 54.14
C GLN A 830 4.14 -0.38 53.95
N GLY A 831 3.79 -1.48 53.46
CA GLY A 831 4.22 -2.91 53.40
C GLY A 831 2.97 -3.65 52.92
N GLY A 832 3.05 -4.77 52.31
CA GLY A 832 3.49 -6.03 52.53
C GLY A 832 2.71 -7.06 51.81
N MET A 833 3.41 -8.03 51.19
CA MET A 833 3.08 -9.47 50.99
C MET A 833 1.81 -9.83 50.18
N SER A 834 1.79 -10.64 49.24
CA SER A 834 2.42 -11.85 48.67
C SER A 834 1.33 -12.53 47.83
N GLU A 835 1.59 -12.99 46.68
CA GLU A 835 1.69 -14.36 46.20
C GLU A 835 1.62 -14.44 44.66
N ALA A 836 2.52 -15.21 44.13
CA ALA A 836 2.68 -15.59 42.71
C ALA A 836 1.89 -16.93 42.46
N PRO A 837 1.98 -17.60 41.25
CA PRO A 837 2.41 -17.20 39.92
C PRO A 837 1.61 -17.74 38.72
N ALA A 838 1.97 -17.30 37.53
CA ALA A 838 2.11 -17.95 36.24
C ALA A 838 0.87 -18.05 35.32
N PRO A 839 1.06 -18.22 33.99
CA PRO A 839 2.23 -18.05 33.16
C PRO A 839 2.08 -17.06 31.98
N THR A 840 3.20 -16.63 31.53
CA THR A 840 3.48 -15.64 30.49
C THR A 840 3.27 -16.12 29.06
N SER A 841 2.66 -15.25 28.26
CA SER A 841 2.87 -15.19 26.80
C SER A 841 3.68 -13.93 26.45
N PRO A 842 4.54 -13.93 25.43
CA PRO A 842 5.50 -12.87 25.22
C PRO A 842 4.85 -11.65 24.55
N SER A 843 4.71 -10.60 25.32
CA SER A 843 4.38 -9.28 24.80
C SER A 843 5.64 -8.59 24.28
N GLY A 844 5.50 -7.92 23.13
CA GLY A 844 6.55 -7.10 22.52
C GLY A 844 7.09 -6.05 23.49
N GLY A 845 8.40 -6.03 23.63
CA GLY A 845 9.10 -5.12 24.51
C GLY A 845 8.99 -3.66 24.04
N ILE A 846 8.53 -2.82 24.93
CA ILE A 846 8.67 -1.37 24.83
C ILE A 846 10.12 -1.04 25.15
N PHE A 847 10.86 -0.59 24.13
CA PHE A 847 12.23 -0.13 24.31
C PHE A 847 12.25 1.29 24.89
N THR A 848 12.77 1.44 26.09
CA THR A 848 13.26 2.71 26.60
C THR A 848 14.62 3.04 25.96
N PRO A 849 14.91 4.29 25.57
CA PRO A 849 16.21 4.64 25.00
C PRO A 849 17.34 4.41 26.00
N PRO A 850 18.47 3.86 25.58
CA PRO A 850 19.59 3.52 26.46
C PRO A 850 20.28 4.77 26.99
N VAL A 851 20.56 4.76 28.28
CA VAL A 851 21.45 5.72 28.97
C VAL A 851 22.86 5.56 28.38
N SER A 852 23.62 6.66 28.30
CA SER A 852 25.00 6.71 27.83
C SER A 852 25.85 5.55 28.37
N GLY A 853 26.39 4.74 27.46
CA GLY A 853 27.22 3.57 27.75
C GLY A 853 26.56 2.19 27.58
N ALA A 854 25.31 2.10 27.15
CA ALA A 854 24.64 0.80 26.95
C ALA A 854 25.04 0.13 25.63
N ARG A 855 25.35 -1.19 25.69
CA ARG A 855 25.55 -2.05 24.52
C ARG A 855 24.21 -2.48 23.97
N VAL A 856 23.96 -2.16 22.68
CA VAL A 856 22.78 -2.65 21.97
C VAL A 856 23.21 -3.73 20.98
N SER A 857 22.65 -4.93 21.09
CA SER A 857 22.92 -6.03 20.15
C SER A 857 21.63 -6.43 19.41
N LEU A 858 21.70 -6.51 18.09
CA LEU A 858 20.65 -7.05 17.23
C LEU A 858 21.03 -8.46 16.80
N SER A 859 20.19 -9.43 17.13
CA SER A 859 20.40 -10.85 16.78
C SER A 859 19.50 -11.34 15.63
N ASN A 860 18.88 -10.43 14.84
CA ASN A 860 17.97 -10.85 13.76
C ASN A 860 18.65 -10.76 12.38
N PRO A 861 18.90 -11.90 11.70
CA PRO A 861 19.74 -11.98 10.51
C PRO A 861 19.11 -11.47 9.21
N ALA A 862 17.82 -11.11 9.18
CA ALA A 862 17.11 -10.81 7.94
C ALA A 862 16.82 -9.32 7.70
N THR A 863 17.62 -8.39 8.22
CA THR A 863 17.29 -6.97 8.16
C THR A 863 18.06 -6.27 7.03
N SER A 864 17.33 -5.58 6.12
CA SER A 864 17.95 -4.72 5.10
C SER A 864 18.65 -3.51 5.71
N ALA A 865 19.63 -2.92 5.02
CA ALA A 865 20.35 -1.74 5.49
C ALA A 865 19.40 -0.55 5.79
N LEU A 866 18.33 -0.39 4.99
CA LEU A 866 17.30 0.63 5.21
C LEU A 866 16.52 0.41 6.52
N ASN A 867 16.19 -0.82 6.83
CA ASN A 867 15.53 -1.17 8.09
C ASN A 867 16.45 -0.97 9.30
N LEU A 868 17.77 -1.15 9.12
CA LEU A 868 18.76 -0.85 10.16
C LEU A 868 18.85 0.66 10.43
N ILE A 869 18.81 1.50 9.40
CA ILE A 869 18.81 2.97 9.56
C ILE A 869 17.59 3.42 10.36
N GLY A 870 16.38 2.96 10.01
CA GLY A 870 15.17 3.27 10.77
C GLY A 870 15.18 2.78 12.21
N LYS A 871 15.83 1.63 12.47
CA LYS A 871 16.01 1.13 13.83
C LYS A 871 17.05 1.93 14.64
N LEU A 872 18.13 2.40 14.02
CA LEU A 872 19.09 3.29 14.67
C LEU A 872 18.42 4.55 15.19
N GLU A 873 17.54 5.16 14.38
CA GLU A 873 16.75 6.32 14.80
C GLU A 873 15.81 6.00 15.99
N SER A 874 15.17 4.83 15.97
CA SER A 874 14.30 4.39 17.08
C SER A 874 15.06 4.11 18.37
N TRP A 875 16.37 3.86 18.30
CA TRP A 875 17.25 3.69 19.46
C TRP A 875 17.90 5.00 19.91
N GLY A 876 17.50 6.12 19.34
CA GLY A 876 18.07 7.42 19.67
C GLY A 876 19.48 7.65 19.08
N VAL A 877 19.88 6.83 18.10
CA VAL A 877 21.15 6.98 17.38
C VAL A 877 20.91 7.89 16.17
N GLY A 878 21.00 9.21 16.40
CA GLY A 878 20.91 10.22 15.34
C GLY A 878 22.26 10.50 14.67
N PRO A 879 22.25 11.33 13.60
CA PRO A 879 23.48 11.66 12.85
C PRO A 879 24.62 12.25 13.68
N ALA A 880 24.33 12.87 14.82
CA ALA A 880 25.29 13.47 15.73
C ALA A 880 25.73 12.54 16.88
N THR A 881 25.18 11.33 16.98
CA THR A 881 25.47 10.40 18.07
C THR A 881 26.85 9.78 17.87
N LYS A 882 27.74 9.91 18.84
CA LYS A 882 29.07 9.27 18.81
C LYS A 882 28.93 7.82 19.22
N ILE A 883 29.35 6.91 18.36
CA ILE A 883 29.34 5.46 18.56
C ILE A 883 30.77 5.01 18.81
N ALA A 884 31.00 4.30 19.92
CA ALA A 884 32.33 3.88 20.33
C ALA A 884 32.82 2.65 19.54
N GLU A 885 31.93 1.71 19.20
CA GLU A 885 32.27 0.46 18.52
C GLU A 885 31.07 -0.08 17.78
N VAL A 886 31.30 -0.55 16.54
CA VAL A 886 30.29 -1.25 15.73
C VAL A 886 30.86 -2.58 15.27
N THR A 887 30.19 -3.69 15.62
CA THR A 887 30.54 -5.02 15.14
C THR A 887 29.47 -5.53 14.20
N ILE A 888 29.83 -5.87 12.96
CA ILE A 888 28.92 -6.44 11.94
C ILE A 888 29.37 -7.86 11.63
N LYS A 889 28.48 -8.86 11.87
CA LYS A 889 28.70 -10.24 11.45
C LYS A 889 27.97 -10.47 10.13
N VAL A 890 28.71 -10.90 9.11
CA VAL A 890 28.19 -11.28 7.79
C VAL A 890 28.43 -12.79 7.61
N PRO A 891 27.42 -13.63 7.86
CA PRO A 891 27.56 -15.06 7.62
C PRO A 891 27.54 -15.35 6.11
N ALA A 892 28.41 -16.26 5.67
CA ALA A 892 28.42 -16.86 4.33
C ALA A 892 28.32 -15.86 3.17
N ALA A 893 29.29 -14.94 3.06
CA ALA A 893 29.37 -14.04 1.90
C ALA A 893 30.45 -14.51 0.92
N SER A 894 30.15 -14.48 -0.38
CA SER A 894 31.17 -14.70 -1.40
C SER A 894 32.23 -13.59 -1.37
N GLY A 895 33.49 -13.90 -1.78
CA GLY A 895 34.53 -12.88 -1.87
C GLY A 895 34.19 -11.68 -2.75
N ALA A 896 33.31 -11.84 -3.74
CA ALA A 896 32.80 -10.77 -4.58
C ALA A 896 31.83 -9.85 -3.79
N GLN A 897 30.92 -10.42 -3.02
CA GLN A 897 30.00 -9.67 -2.15
C GLN A 897 30.74 -8.90 -1.05
N LEU A 898 31.77 -9.50 -0.49
CA LEU A 898 32.60 -8.83 0.51
C LEU A 898 33.36 -7.63 -0.08
N ARG A 899 33.91 -7.78 -1.30
CA ARG A 899 34.58 -6.67 -2.00
C ARG A 899 33.65 -5.52 -2.31
N GLU A 900 32.41 -5.79 -2.73
CA GLU A 900 31.40 -4.77 -2.97
C GLU A 900 30.94 -4.07 -1.68
N LEU A 901 30.86 -4.81 -0.56
CA LEU A 901 30.60 -4.21 0.74
C LEU A 901 31.72 -3.25 1.16
N LEU A 902 32.97 -3.68 1.04
CA LEU A 902 34.15 -2.90 1.43
C LEU A 902 34.30 -1.60 0.60
N LYS A 903 33.92 -1.63 -0.69
CA LYS A 903 33.91 -0.44 -1.56
C LYS A 903 32.87 0.62 -1.13
N LYS A 904 31.83 0.24 -0.41
CA LYS A 904 30.78 1.14 0.07
C LYS A 904 31.05 1.72 1.45
N LEU A 905 32.14 1.32 2.09
CA LEU A 905 32.53 1.88 3.39
C LEU A 905 33.28 3.21 3.18
N PRO A 906 33.05 4.23 4.04
CA PRO A 906 33.70 5.53 3.91
C PRO A 906 35.21 5.43 4.06
N ASP A 907 35.93 6.21 3.25
CA ASP A 907 37.38 6.37 3.38
C ASP A 907 37.72 7.04 4.72
N GLY A 908 38.71 6.52 5.41
CA GLY A 908 39.17 7.06 6.69
C GLY A 908 38.68 6.36 7.95
N MET A 909 37.89 5.28 7.81
CA MET A 909 37.56 4.41 8.94
C MET A 909 38.54 3.22 9.01
N THR A 910 38.96 2.84 10.23
CA THR A 910 39.74 1.64 10.47
C THR A 910 38.80 0.46 10.70
N PHE A 911 39.02 -0.62 9.99
CA PHE A 911 38.21 -1.84 10.08
C PHE A 911 39.07 -2.99 10.58
N GLU A 912 38.55 -3.77 11.53
CA GLU A 912 39.11 -5.07 11.89
C GLU A 912 38.27 -6.15 11.19
N LEU A 913 38.88 -6.91 10.29
CA LEU A 913 38.23 -7.97 9.51
C LEU A 913 38.78 -9.32 9.92
N SER A 914 37.93 -10.12 10.57
CA SER A 914 38.22 -11.54 10.85
C SER A 914 37.47 -12.40 9.82
N LEU A 915 38.21 -13.19 9.05
CA LEU A 915 37.68 -14.08 8.01
C LEU A 915 37.96 -15.54 8.36
N GLU A 916 36.90 -16.33 8.50
CA GLU A 916 37.00 -17.78 8.45
C GLU A 916 36.72 -18.25 7.01
N LYS A 917 37.72 -18.83 6.38
CA LYS A 917 37.59 -19.44 5.05
C LYS A 917 36.97 -20.82 5.23
N GLU A 918 35.83 -21.07 4.60
CA GLU A 918 35.31 -22.45 4.47
C GLU A 918 36.35 -23.25 3.68
N GLY A 919 36.83 -24.36 4.27
CA GLY A 919 37.84 -25.19 3.66
C GLY A 919 37.33 -25.82 2.38
N ASP A 920 38.15 -25.77 1.34
CA ASP A 920 37.97 -26.55 0.13
C ASP A 920 37.97 -28.05 0.53
N GLN A 921 36.75 -28.67 0.54
CA GLN A 921 36.59 -30.12 0.53
C GLN A 921 36.38 -30.60 -0.89
#